data_ffe974e6c194c410cbc70fadb9c47e1b
#
_entry.id   ffe974e6c194c410cbc70fadb9c47e1b
#
_cell.length_a   1.000
_cell.length_b   1.000
_cell.length_c   1.000
_cell.angle_alpha   90.00
_cell.angle_beta   90.00
_cell.angle_gamma   90.00
#
_symmetry.space_group_name_H-M   'P 1'
#
loop_
_entity.id
_entity.type
_entity.pdbx_description
1 polymer ?
#
loop_
_entity_poly.entity_id
_entity_poly.type
_entity_poly.pdbx_seq_one_letter_code
_entity_poly.pdbx_strand_id
1 'polypeptide(L)'
;MPVRRDYTASSGNAVYTVMLDKTQITQFFDRLGTPTAGRKLILDARVQAPVRDVTSKGGNVITILASRKMGCEIATESRHIEFAAAVGMEYDDGVLEFYSQPCERQFEFVDKATGEIHSHRHIPDFLTIRHDGFTLEEWKSEATLTRLAERYPYRYAKTSDGLWRSPQIEEQLAELGIRYRIFSDAFIPRRRVENLLYLADYFCPTTEPCSAAAVAVLREALQVHGHLSFSELLAAPYELNADMLNKAIADNLVATDLDRESLTEKRLFRLYRDEVLRDFMIAEAATAGPPGLAQFALDIKVGTAFLFEGQELTVVVVGEESVVCNTQDGASITLRRAWLLGAHEDKHITVLHGSHAASQELSRYSQEDFEEALRRQALLDSCSADGAGSPRTRRRWAARQCVAEANGSSKGVALIPRTKARGNRTVRLSEPQLAVLARVIDEQWRTNKAINYKACHRFLLVACKEEAVEPISYPTLIKHIKALETNHDVRVRHGKRMAYKQDTFVDVLYYDTPVHGSRPFQYVHIDHTQLDIELISSRSGKPLGRPWLTLVVDAWSRRILALYLTFDSPSYVSVMMAIRDMVQRFHRLPEFIVVDNGRDFMSAAFQSFLEVMGVHLRFRPAGRPRHGAVLERMFGRLHTEYIHNLAGNTKATKNVREVSGSHLPKKLAEWTLERLYRGIQYWATEYYDQERHPALDESPRDAFQRGLRESGVRPQRQILFNQAFLIATCPPVDRGGARKVHRQRGVKVDDRLYWNDVFRSSNVAGKHLSVRYDPWDASSVYVRVKDQWHQAVCRNLHGLGQLTEAEQKALSEEFRRRTHASATDERAAQRLREFMQIFTPEGAMAVEFDRQAENKSLYNFLQLSSVTPATLPHRFSLIEASSSAVGVPAEPWTTTNPSAPLQEAAAGDDSPEFEDF
;
A
#
# COMPACT_ATOMS: atom_id res chain seq x y z
N MET A 1 15.96 -13.74 21.60
CA MET A 1 14.91 -13.51 22.60
C MET A 1 14.33 -12.14 22.35
N PRO A 2 13.05 -11.99 21.99
CA PRO A 2 12.41 -10.69 22.03
C PRO A 2 12.34 -10.28 23.50
N VAL A 3 13.11 -9.27 23.85
CA VAL A 3 13.09 -8.69 25.20
C VAL A 3 11.76 -7.97 25.32
N ARG A 4 10.82 -8.52 26.06
CA ARG A 4 9.67 -7.75 26.55
C ARG A 4 10.21 -6.51 27.25
N ARG A 5 10.02 -5.39 26.67
CA ARG A 5 10.37 -4.10 27.29
C ARG A 5 9.17 -3.61 28.04
N ASP A 6 9.34 -3.38 29.34
CA ASP A 6 8.38 -2.60 30.10
C ASP A 6 8.35 -1.19 29.51
N TYR A 7 7.37 -0.94 28.68
CA TYR A 7 7.12 0.37 28.09
C TYR A 7 6.31 1.20 29.07
N THR A 8 7.00 1.82 30.02
CA THR A 8 6.43 2.93 30.76
C THR A 8 6.56 4.18 29.90
N ALA A 9 5.45 4.82 29.66
CA ALA A 9 5.30 5.96 28.79
C ALA A 9 6.16 7.15 29.19
N SER A 10 7.04 7.61 28.32
CA SER A 10 7.70 8.92 28.43
C SER A 10 7.41 9.88 27.28
N SER A 11 6.37 9.62 26.52
CA SER A 11 5.77 10.59 25.60
C SER A 11 4.26 10.40 25.73
N GLY A 12 3.52 11.42 26.00
CA GLY A 12 2.10 11.51 26.37
C GLY A 12 1.05 10.54 25.78
N ASN A 13 1.45 9.45 25.17
CA ASN A 13 0.64 8.34 24.75
C ASN A 13 0.88 7.18 25.73
N ALA A 14 0.08 7.12 26.78
CA ALA A 14 0.04 5.95 27.65
C ALA A 14 -0.37 4.73 26.84
N VAL A 15 0.57 3.79 26.65
CA VAL A 15 0.26 2.47 26.09
C VAL A 15 -0.40 1.69 27.21
N TYR A 16 -1.70 1.52 27.15
CA TYR A 16 -2.42 0.67 28.09
C TYR A 16 -2.26 -0.79 27.68
N THR A 17 -1.29 -1.46 28.24
CA THR A 17 -1.21 -2.92 28.21
C THR A 17 -2.21 -3.47 29.22
N VAL A 18 -3.27 -4.09 28.76
CA VAL A 18 -4.26 -4.78 29.59
C VAL A 18 -3.85 -6.21 29.91
N MET A 19 -2.59 -6.56 29.67
CA MET A 19 -2.08 -7.91 29.91
C MET A 19 -2.16 -8.28 31.38
N LEU A 20 -2.58 -9.52 31.66
CA LEU A 20 -2.65 -10.07 33.00
C LEU A 20 -1.25 -10.11 33.63
N ASP A 21 -1.12 -9.60 34.84
CA ASP A 21 0.11 -9.76 35.62
C ASP A 21 0.32 -11.20 36.08
N LYS A 22 1.50 -11.49 36.69
CA LYS A 22 1.82 -12.85 37.15
C LYS A 22 0.83 -13.38 38.16
N THR A 23 0.30 -12.52 39.02
CA THR A 23 -0.67 -12.90 40.07
C THR A 23 -2.01 -13.21 39.44
N GLN A 24 -2.48 -12.33 38.57
CA GLN A 24 -3.73 -12.48 37.85
C GLN A 24 -3.77 -13.75 36.97
N ILE A 25 -2.74 -14.02 36.18
CA ILE A 25 -2.72 -15.24 35.37
C ILE A 25 -2.66 -16.50 36.21
N THR A 26 -1.96 -16.49 37.38
CA THR A 26 -1.92 -17.62 38.31
C THR A 26 -3.30 -17.86 38.90
N GLN A 27 -3.99 -16.84 39.38
CA GLN A 27 -5.37 -16.94 39.87
C GLN A 27 -6.31 -17.46 38.79
N PHE A 28 -6.07 -17.09 37.53
CA PHE A 28 -6.83 -17.56 36.40
C PHE A 28 -6.67 -19.06 36.16
N PHE A 29 -5.42 -19.55 36.21
CA PHE A 29 -5.12 -20.98 36.16
C PHE A 29 -5.77 -21.78 37.28
N ASP A 30 -5.71 -21.25 38.52
CA ASP A 30 -6.28 -21.92 39.68
C ASP A 30 -7.79 -21.99 39.59
N ARG A 31 -8.43 -20.89 39.19
CA ARG A 31 -9.90 -20.83 39.00
C ARG A 31 -10.39 -21.84 37.99
N LEU A 32 -9.66 -22.00 36.87
CA LEU A 32 -10.03 -22.90 35.77
C LEU A 32 -9.52 -24.32 35.92
N GLY A 33 -8.75 -24.61 37.00
CA GLY A 33 -8.16 -25.93 37.23
C GLY A 33 -7.19 -26.34 36.10
N THR A 34 -6.48 -25.38 35.47
CA THR A 34 -5.62 -25.67 34.33
C THR A 34 -4.46 -26.58 34.73
N PRO A 35 -4.25 -27.73 34.04
CA PRO A 35 -3.16 -28.65 34.30
C PRO A 35 -1.77 -28.01 34.10
N THR A 36 -0.76 -28.53 34.79
CA THR A 36 0.61 -27.99 34.74
C THR A 36 1.18 -27.90 33.34
N ALA A 37 0.92 -28.88 32.49
CA ALA A 37 1.34 -28.89 31.09
C ALA A 37 0.66 -27.79 30.24
N GLY A 38 -0.63 -27.54 30.49
CA GLY A 38 -1.35 -26.44 29.88
C GLY A 38 -0.84 -25.06 30.34
N ARG A 39 -0.62 -24.90 31.65
CA ARG A 39 0.00 -23.67 32.23
C ARG A 39 1.33 -23.35 31.55
N LYS A 40 2.18 -24.38 31.38
CA LYS A 40 3.47 -24.22 30.73
C LYS A 40 3.31 -23.74 29.30
N LEU A 41 2.46 -24.35 28.48
CA LEU A 41 2.21 -23.95 27.09
C LEU A 41 1.77 -22.49 27.01
N ILE A 42 0.83 -22.07 27.84
CA ILE A 42 0.31 -20.70 27.87
C ILE A 42 1.39 -19.70 28.29
N LEU A 43 2.18 -20.03 29.34
CA LEU A 43 3.27 -19.17 29.81
C LEU A 43 4.40 -19.07 28.79
N ASP A 44 4.71 -20.17 28.11
CA ASP A 44 5.70 -20.17 27.01
C ASP A 44 5.23 -19.26 25.86
N ALA A 45 3.98 -19.37 25.43
CA ALA A 45 3.39 -18.51 24.38
C ALA A 45 3.39 -17.03 24.79
N ARG A 46 3.22 -16.72 26.06
CA ARG A 46 3.30 -15.34 26.59
C ARG A 46 4.70 -14.74 26.55
N VAL A 47 5.74 -15.54 26.48
CA VAL A 47 7.16 -15.09 26.60
C VAL A 47 7.93 -15.28 25.30
N GLN A 48 7.61 -16.32 24.53
CA GLN A 48 8.35 -16.68 23.32
C GLN A 48 7.90 -15.84 22.12
N ALA A 49 8.79 -15.69 21.13
CA ALA A 49 8.41 -15.20 19.81
C ALA A 49 7.50 -16.23 19.12
N PRO A 50 6.72 -15.82 18.09
CA PRO A 50 6.01 -16.74 17.22
C PRO A 50 6.93 -17.87 16.74
N VAL A 51 6.41 -19.11 16.70
CA VAL A 51 7.19 -20.30 16.37
C VAL A 51 7.79 -20.24 14.97
N ARG A 52 7.11 -19.53 14.08
CA ARG A 52 7.52 -19.39 12.69
C ARG A 52 7.59 -17.93 12.30
N ASP A 53 8.71 -17.53 11.65
CA ASP A 53 8.78 -16.23 11.00
C ASP A 53 7.77 -16.17 9.84
N VAL A 54 6.93 -15.16 9.85
CA VAL A 54 5.94 -14.93 8.79
C VAL A 54 6.68 -14.46 7.55
N THR A 55 6.68 -15.30 6.50
CA THR A 55 7.35 -15.02 5.24
C THR A 55 6.38 -15.08 4.06
N SER A 56 6.49 -14.10 3.14
CA SER A 56 5.67 -14.10 1.93
C SER A 56 6.16 -15.13 0.92
N LYS A 57 5.33 -16.11 0.62
CA LYS A 57 5.56 -17.10 -0.44
C LYS A 57 4.99 -16.67 -1.81
N GLY A 58 4.81 -15.38 -2.03
CA GLY A 58 4.37 -14.82 -3.32
C GLY A 58 2.86 -14.80 -3.58
N GLY A 59 2.04 -15.20 -2.61
CA GLY A 59 0.57 -15.20 -2.75
C GLY A 59 -0.15 -14.37 -1.68
N ASN A 60 0.47 -14.16 -0.52
CA ASN A 60 -0.17 -13.56 0.64
C ASN A 60 0.40 -12.18 0.96
N VAL A 61 -0.46 -11.30 1.44
CA VAL A 61 -0.09 -9.99 1.99
C VAL A 61 0.15 -10.16 3.48
N ILE A 62 1.42 -10.10 3.88
CA ILE A 62 1.79 -10.07 5.30
C ILE A 62 1.37 -8.71 5.87
N THR A 63 0.71 -8.74 7.00
CA THR A 63 0.36 -7.54 7.76
C THR A 63 0.81 -7.68 9.20
N ILE A 64 1.44 -6.64 9.73
CA ILE A 64 1.84 -6.56 11.13
C ILE A 64 0.88 -5.59 11.82
N LEU A 65 0.11 -6.10 12.76
CA LEU A 65 -0.78 -5.33 13.62
C LEU A 65 0.03 -4.80 14.80
N ALA A 66 0.13 -3.49 14.95
CA ALA A 66 0.61 -2.89 16.18
C ALA A 66 -0.53 -2.92 17.20
N SER A 67 -0.56 -3.98 18.03
CA SER A 67 -1.61 -4.17 19.01
C SER A 67 -1.41 -3.29 20.23
N ARG A 68 -2.39 -2.47 20.55
CA ARG A 68 -2.40 -1.66 21.78
C ARG A 68 -2.77 -2.51 22.98
N LYS A 69 -3.68 -3.48 22.81
CA LYS A 69 -4.08 -4.44 23.84
C LYS A 69 -2.91 -5.28 24.32
N MET A 70 -2.07 -5.75 23.38
CA MET A 70 -0.94 -6.61 23.69
C MET A 70 0.37 -5.85 23.94
N GLY A 71 0.48 -4.59 23.53
CA GLY A 71 1.69 -3.79 23.59
C GLY A 71 2.84 -4.38 22.78
N CYS A 72 2.53 -5.11 21.70
CA CYS A 72 3.52 -5.74 20.83
C CYS A 72 2.98 -5.88 19.39
N GLU A 73 3.87 -6.25 18.48
CA GLU A 73 3.52 -6.57 17.10
C GLU A 73 2.93 -7.97 17.00
N ILE A 74 1.82 -8.06 16.25
CA ILE A 74 1.17 -9.33 15.90
C ILE A 74 1.30 -9.52 14.39
N ALA A 75 2.17 -10.44 13.99
CA ALA A 75 2.36 -10.76 12.57
C ALA A 75 1.28 -11.72 12.08
N THR A 76 0.73 -11.45 10.89
CA THR A 76 -0.31 -12.25 10.26
C THR A 76 0.03 -12.56 8.80
N GLU A 77 -0.24 -13.78 8.34
CA GLU A 77 0.08 -14.24 6.97
C GLU A 77 -1.02 -13.89 5.97
N SER A 78 -2.23 -13.58 6.45
CA SER A 78 -3.40 -13.29 5.64
C SER A 78 -4.07 -11.99 6.06
N ARG A 79 -4.21 -11.05 5.11
CA ARG A 79 -4.90 -9.78 5.34
C ARG A 79 -6.38 -9.95 5.67
N HIS A 80 -7.04 -10.94 5.04
CA HIS A 80 -8.50 -11.07 5.07
C HIS A 80 -9.00 -12.04 6.12
N ILE A 81 -8.14 -12.88 6.65
CA ILE A 81 -8.53 -13.90 7.62
C ILE A 81 -7.83 -13.62 8.95
N GLU A 82 -6.51 -13.87 9.04
CA GLU A 82 -5.79 -13.72 10.30
C GLU A 82 -5.73 -12.27 10.80
N PHE A 83 -5.44 -11.31 9.90
CA PHE A 83 -5.42 -9.90 10.28
C PHE A 83 -6.81 -9.40 10.71
N ALA A 84 -7.85 -9.80 10.00
CA ALA A 84 -9.22 -9.44 10.36
C ALA A 84 -9.63 -10.05 11.70
N ALA A 85 -9.24 -11.31 11.96
CA ALA A 85 -9.44 -11.96 13.25
C ALA A 85 -8.69 -11.24 14.39
N ALA A 86 -7.41 -10.88 14.15
CA ALA A 86 -6.60 -10.14 15.12
C ALA A 86 -7.22 -8.76 15.43
N VAL A 87 -7.76 -8.05 14.43
CA VAL A 87 -8.51 -6.79 14.66
C VAL A 87 -9.77 -7.06 15.48
N GLY A 88 -10.51 -8.13 15.21
CA GLY A 88 -11.64 -8.53 16.03
C GLY A 88 -11.24 -8.77 17.50
N MET A 89 -10.14 -9.48 17.74
CA MET A 89 -9.60 -9.73 19.08
C MET A 89 -9.11 -8.46 19.77
N GLU A 90 -8.51 -7.53 19.02
CA GLU A 90 -8.03 -6.23 19.53
C GLU A 90 -9.14 -5.42 20.21
N TYR A 91 -10.34 -5.42 19.60
CA TYR A 91 -11.48 -4.62 20.04
C TYR A 91 -12.60 -5.45 20.73
N ASP A 92 -12.38 -6.74 20.98
CA ASP A 92 -13.29 -7.59 21.75
C ASP A 92 -12.92 -7.54 23.24
N ASP A 93 -13.76 -6.94 24.08
CA ASP A 93 -13.55 -6.86 25.53
C ASP A 93 -13.54 -8.25 26.19
N GLY A 94 -14.13 -9.25 25.57
CA GLY A 94 -14.07 -10.64 26.02
C GLY A 94 -12.70 -11.29 25.84
N VAL A 95 -11.83 -10.72 24.98
CA VAL A 95 -10.45 -11.19 24.76
C VAL A 95 -9.50 -10.38 25.63
N LEU A 96 -8.86 -11.02 26.59
CA LEU A 96 -7.87 -10.42 27.49
C LEU A 96 -6.50 -10.35 26.84
N GLU A 97 -6.07 -11.44 26.21
CA GLU A 97 -4.78 -11.54 25.51
C GLU A 97 -4.92 -12.45 24.29
N PHE A 98 -4.09 -12.21 23.26
CA PHE A 98 -4.00 -13.09 22.09
C PHE A 98 -2.59 -13.12 21.52
N TYR A 99 -2.14 -14.28 21.04
CA TYR A 99 -0.77 -14.53 20.59
C TYR A 99 -0.80 -15.26 19.26
N SER A 100 -0.10 -14.73 18.24
CA SER A 100 0.02 -15.40 16.94
C SER A 100 1.03 -16.55 17.01
N GLN A 101 0.71 -17.66 16.35
CA GLN A 101 1.56 -18.84 16.21
C GLN A 101 2.21 -19.28 17.54
N PRO A 102 1.40 -19.57 18.57
CA PRO A 102 1.83 -19.68 19.95
C PRO A 102 2.71 -20.90 20.24
N CYS A 103 2.53 -21.97 19.49
CA CYS A 103 3.26 -23.24 19.71
C CYS A 103 3.25 -24.10 18.45
N GLU A 104 4.25 -24.96 18.30
CA GLU A 104 4.23 -26.10 17.39
C GLU A 104 3.93 -27.36 18.20
N ARG A 105 2.94 -28.14 17.79
CA ARG A 105 2.56 -29.37 18.45
C ARG A 105 2.30 -30.49 17.46
N GLN A 106 2.66 -31.69 17.84
CA GLN A 106 2.35 -32.92 17.12
C GLN A 106 1.04 -33.51 17.64
N PHE A 107 0.10 -33.78 16.75
CA PHE A 107 -1.19 -34.40 17.06
C PHE A 107 -1.29 -35.76 16.35
N GLU A 108 -1.92 -36.71 17.02
CA GLU A 108 -2.22 -38.01 16.49
C GLU A 108 -3.69 -38.09 16.10
N PHE A 109 -3.94 -38.69 14.94
CA PHE A 109 -5.27 -38.86 14.38
C PHE A 109 -5.48 -40.32 14.02
N VAL A 110 -6.58 -40.87 14.48
CA VAL A 110 -7.02 -42.20 14.09
C VAL A 110 -8.03 -42.04 12.95
N ASP A 111 -7.73 -42.55 11.79
CA ASP A 111 -8.68 -42.66 10.70
C ASP A 111 -9.70 -43.78 11.03
N LYS A 112 -10.92 -43.39 11.30
CA LYS A 112 -11.99 -44.34 11.67
C LYS A 112 -12.37 -45.32 10.57
N ALA A 113 -12.07 -44.98 9.29
CA ALA A 113 -12.36 -45.84 8.16
C ALA A 113 -11.30 -46.95 7.96
N THR A 114 -10.01 -46.63 8.18
CA THR A 114 -8.89 -47.53 7.94
C THR A 114 -8.27 -48.07 9.23
N GLY A 115 -8.49 -47.43 10.36
CA GLY A 115 -7.83 -47.69 11.61
C GLY A 115 -6.38 -47.24 11.69
N GLU A 116 -5.86 -46.54 10.66
CA GLU A 116 -4.50 -46.05 10.62
C GLU A 116 -4.32 -44.84 11.54
N ILE A 117 -3.13 -44.74 12.16
CA ILE A 117 -2.74 -43.59 12.98
C ILE A 117 -1.88 -42.65 12.15
N HIS A 118 -2.34 -41.44 11.96
CA HIS A 118 -1.61 -40.39 11.28
C HIS A 118 -1.09 -39.36 12.31
N SER A 119 0.15 -38.97 12.16
CA SER A 119 0.74 -37.94 13.03
C SER A 119 1.07 -36.69 12.21
N HIS A 120 0.53 -35.56 12.63
CA HIS A 120 0.74 -34.28 11.94
C HIS A 120 1.24 -33.20 12.90
N ARG A 121 2.25 -32.46 12.47
CA ARG A 121 2.66 -31.22 13.11
C ARG A 121 1.67 -30.12 12.78
N HIS A 122 1.28 -29.37 13.79
CA HIS A 122 0.34 -28.27 13.63
C HIS A 122 0.81 -27.05 14.45
N ILE A 123 0.70 -25.89 13.84
CA ILE A 123 0.90 -24.58 14.46
C ILE A 123 -0.45 -23.86 14.38
N PRO A 124 -1.17 -23.69 15.48
CA PRO A 124 -2.40 -22.89 15.52
C PRO A 124 -2.11 -21.44 15.17
N ASP A 125 -3.07 -20.74 14.56
CA ASP A 125 -2.87 -19.35 14.15
C ASP A 125 -2.84 -18.42 15.37
N PHE A 126 -3.71 -18.66 16.37
CA PHE A 126 -3.75 -17.85 17.59
C PHE A 126 -3.95 -18.71 18.85
N LEU A 127 -3.41 -18.19 19.98
CA LEU A 127 -3.88 -18.50 21.33
C LEU A 127 -4.63 -17.29 21.87
N THR A 128 -5.89 -17.46 22.27
CA THR A 128 -6.69 -16.42 22.91
C THR A 128 -6.92 -16.75 24.39
N ILE A 129 -6.79 -15.77 25.26
CA ILE A 129 -7.11 -15.81 26.66
C ILE A 129 -8.37 -14.97 26.85
N ARG A 130 -9.46 -15.65 27.25
CA ARG A 130 -10.77 -15.05 27.49
C ARG A 130 -11.16 -15.25 28.96
N HIS A 131 -12.16 -14.50 29.43
CA HIS A 131 -12.65 -14.63 30.81
C HIS A 131 -13.08 -16.05 31.19
N ASP A 132 -13.47 -16.87 30.23
CA ASP A 132 -13.98 -18.23 30.37
C ASP A 132 -12.95 -19.33 30.03
N GLY A 133 -11.71 -18.95 29.66
CA GLY A 133 -10.64 -19.94 29.43
C GLY A 133 -9.67 -19.61 28.33
N PHE A 134 -8.94 -20.64 27.93
CA PHE A 134 -7.88 -20.59 26.92
C PHE A 134 -8.32 -21.32 25.67
N THR A 135 -8.08 -20.72 24.50
CA THR A 135 -8.46 -21.32 23.22
C THR A 135 -7.32 -21.21 22.22
N LEU A 136 -6.96 -22.31 21.60
CA LEU A 136 -6.15 -22.31 20.37
C LEU A 136 -7.08 -22.22 19.17
N GLU A 137 -6.80 -21.30 18.27
CA GLU A 137 -7.65 -20.99 17.14
C GLU A 137 -6.91 -21.23 15.83
N GLU A 138 -7.61 -21.86 14.87
CA GLU A 138 -7.20 -22.02 13.48
C GLU A 138 -8.14 -21.24 12.58
N TRP A 139 -7.61 -20.37 11.73
CA TRP A 139 -8.35 -19.48 10.85
C TRP A 139 -8.05 -19.77 9.38
N LYS A 140 -9.04 -20.20 8.60
CA LYS A 140 -8.88 -20.53 7.18
C LYS A 140 -10.08 -20.09 6.36
N SER A 141 -9.89 -19.99 5.02
CA SER A 141 -11.04 -19.76 4.16
C SER A 141 -11.94 -20.99 4.11
N GLU A 142 -13.24 -20.78 3.98
CA GLU A 142 -14.25 -21.84 3.83
C GLU A 142 -13.88 -22.81 2.71
N ALA A 143 -13.47 -22.27 1.55
CA ALA A 143 -13.02 -23.08 0.42
C ALA A 143 -11.78 -23.93 0.75
N THR A 144 -10.89 -23.46 1.62
CA THR A 144 -9.72 -24.24 2.06
C THR A 144 -10.14 -25.33 3.02
N LEU A 145 -11.02 -25.04 3.98
CA LEU A 145 -11.52 -26.00 4.94
C LEU A 145 -12.28 -27.14 4.24
N THR A 146 -13.12 -26.81 3.25
CA THR A 146 -13.82 -27.81 2.44
C THR A 146 -12.85 -28.78 1.76
N ARG A 147 -11.81 -28.26 1.09
CA ARG A 147 -10.78 -29.10 0.45
C ARG A 147 -9.97 -29.92 1.46
N LEU A 148 -9.71 -29.37 2.63
CA LEU A 148 -9.00 -30.06 3.69
C LEU A 148 -9.86 -31.18 4.30
N ALA A 149 -11.16 -30.99 4.46
CA ALA A 149 -12.09 -32.01 4.92
C ALA A 149 -12.21 -33.17 3.93
N GLU A 150 -12.22 -32.90 2.62
CA GLU A 150 -12.16 -33.94 1.59
C GLU A 150 -10.87 -34.75 1.65
N ARG A 151 -9.73 -34.07 1.86
CA ARG A 151 -8.40 -34.69 1.89
C ARG A 151 -8.07 -35.37 3.22
N TYR A 152 -8.54 -34.83 4.33
CA TYR A 152 -8.24 -35.26 5.70
C TYR A 152 -9.53 -35.32 6.53
N PRO A 153 -10.48 -36.23 6.20
CA PRO A 153 -11.79 -36.32 6.88
C PRO A 153 -11.67 -36.69 8.35
N TYR A 154 -10.58 -37.32 8.76
CA TYR A 154 -10.31 -37.63 10.16
C TYR A 154 -9.89 -36.41 10.98
N ARG A 155 -9.50 -35.30 10.33
CA ARG A 155 -9.00 -34.09 11.00
C ARG A 155 -10.04 -32.96 10.96
N TYR A 156 -10.73 -32.76 9.84
CA TYR A 156 -11.66 -31.65 9.65
C TYR A 156 -13.07 -32.19 9.42
N ALA A 157 -14.00 -31.76 10.29
CA ALA A 157 -15.41 -32.13 10.17
C ALA A 157 -16.29 -30.88 10.23
N LYS A 158 -17.27 -30.77 9.36
CA LYS A 158 -18.29 -29.72 9.43
C LYS A 158 -19.50 -30.29 10.15
N THR A 159 -19.95 -29.59 11.20
CA THR A 159 -21.14 -29.98 11.97
C THR A 159 -22.44 -29.62 11.24
N SER A 160 -23.57 -30.13 11.70
CA SER A 160 -24.91 -29.80 11.17
C SER A 160 -25.24 -28.30 11.27
N ASP A 161 -24.65 -27.61 12.25
CA ASP A 161 -24.82 -26.17 12.50
C ASP A 161 -23.88 -25.33 11.60
N GLY A 162 -23.13 -25.98 10.68
CA GLY A 162 -22.20 -25.31 9.78
C GLY A 162 -20.81 -24.96 10.38
N LEU A 163 -20.55 -25.34 11.63
CA LEU A 163 -19.29 -25.06 12.30
C LEU A 163 -18.22 -26.11 11.93
N TRP A 164 -16.99 -25.64 11.80
CA TRP A 164 -15.84 -26.52 11.59
C TRP A 164 -15.25 -26.98 12.93
N ARG A 165 -14.92 -28.26 13.02
CA ARG A 165 -14.34 -28.87 14.22
C ARG A 165 -13.26 -29.88 13.87
N SER A 166 -12.37 -30.11 14.86
CA SER A 166 -11.40 -31.21 14.84
C SER A 166 -11.50 -31.97 16.16
N PRO A 167 -12.44 -32.91 16.30
CA PRO A 167 -12.71 -33.57 17.58
C PRO A 167 -11.47 -34.19 18.23
N GLN A 168 -10.59 -34.79 17.42
CA GLN A 168 -9.38 -35.46 17.96
C GLN A 168 -8.34 -34.45 18.45
N ILE A 169 -8.22 -33.24 17.87
CA ILE A 169 -7.38 -32.17 18.43
C ILE A 169 -8.04 -31.60 19.70
N GLU A 170 -9.36 -31.42 19.68
CA GLU A 170 -10.11 -30.90 20.82
C GLU A 170 -9.95 -31.81 22.03
N GLU A 171 -10.02 -33.13 21.85
CA GLU A 171 -9.81 -34.12 22.91
C GLU A 171 -8.40 -34.08 23.48
N GLN A 172 -7.36 -34.07 22.63
CA GLN A 172 -5.96 -34.02 23.08
C GLN A 172 -5.61 -32.70 23.77
N LEU A 173 -6.26 -31.59 23.42
CA LEU A 173 -6.05 -30.29 24.06
C LEU A 173 -6.90 -30.11 25.33
N ALA A 174 -8.04 -30.78 25.41
CA ALA A 174 -8.86 -30.78 26.64
C ALA A 174 -8.10 -31.33 27.84
N GLU A 175 -7.20 -32.31 27.66
CA GLU A 175 -6.30 -32.83 28.70
C GLU A 175 -5.37 -31.75 29.26
N LEU A 176 -5.13 -30.67 28.48
CA LEU A 176 -4.31 -29.51 28.90
C LEU A 176 -5.17 -28.38 29.48
N GLY A 177 -6.49 -28.53 29.52
CA GLY A 177 -7.41 -27.46 29.87
C GLY A 177 -7.48 -26.33 28.83
N ILE A 178 -7.21 -26.64 27.56
CA ILE A 178 -7.20 -25.69 26.44
C ILE A 178 -8.24 -26.13 25.41
N ARG A 179 -9.09 -25.21 24.98
CA ARG A 179 -10.07 -25.45 23.91
C ARG A 179 -9.40 -25.30 22.55
N TYR A 180 -9.95 -25.97 21.55
CA TYR A 180 -9.55 -25.77 20.16
C TYR A 180 -10.78 -25.38 19.33
N ARG A 181 -10.60 -24.38 18.47
CA ARG A 181 -11.64 -23.92 17.56
C ARG A 181 -11.11 -23.66 16.17
N ILE A 182 -11.90 -24.00 15.16
CA ILE A 182 -11.62 -23.70 13.77
C ILE A 182 -12.65 -22.67 13.32
N PHE A 183 -12.15 -21.55 12.79
CA PHE A 183 -12.96 -20.49 12.22
C PHE A 183 -12.74 -20.38 10.74
N SER A 184 -13.79 -20.13 9.99
CA SER A 184 -13.68 -19.77 8.58
C SER A 184 -13.85 -18.27 8.40
N ASP A 185 -13.50 -17.78 7.20
CA ASP A 185 -13.73 -16.40 6.79
C ASP A 185 -15.21 -15.99 6.78
N ALA A 186 -16.13 -16.96 6.81
CA ALA A 186 -17.57 -16.72 6.99
C ALA A 186 -17.91 -16.13 8.39
N PHE A 187 -17.06 -16.34 9.39
CA PHE A 187 -17.25 -15.80 10.74
C PHE A 187 -16.65 -14.40 10.93
N ILE A 188 -15.99 -13.86 9.91
CA ILE A 188 -15.40 -12.52 9.98
C ILE A 188 -16.43 -11.48 9.55
N PRO A 189 -16.95 -10.66 10.46
CA PRO A 189 -17.82 -9.55 10.11
C PRO A 189 -16.97 -8.44 9.45
N ARG A 190 -16.71 -8.56 8.16
CA ARG A 190 -15.76 -7.69 7.42
C ARG A 190 -16.06 -6.21 7.58
N ARG A 191 -17.34 -5.86 7.48
CA ARG A 191 -17.78 -4.47 7.63
C ARG A 191 -17.45 -3.91 9.02
N ARG A 192 -17.72 -4.71 10.05
CA ARG A 192 -17.35 -4.36 11.43
C ARG A 192 -15.83 -4.17 11.58
N VAL A 193 -15.03 -5.07 11.00
CA VAL A 193 -13.56 -4.96 11.04
C VAL A 193 -13.09 -3.67 10.37
N GLU A 194 -13.64 -3.32 9.21
CA GLU A 194 -13.33 -2.07 8.52
C GLU A 194 -13.72 -0.84 9.35
N ASN A 195 -14.90 -0.86 9.96
CA ASN A 195 -15.38 0.21 10.83
C ASN A 195 -14.55 0.33 12.13
N LEU A 196 -14.16 -0.80 12.74
CA LEU A 196 -13.28 -0.81 13.91
C LEU A 196 -11.91 -0.22 13.59
N LEU A 197 -11.31 -0.59 12.46
CA LEU A 197 -10.08 0.02 11.98
C LEU A 197 -10.25 1.52 11.70
N TYR A 198 -11.40 1.91 11.15
CA TYR A 198 -11.71 3.31 10.92
C TYR A 198 -11.79 4.10 12.22
N LEU A 199 -12.37 3.53 13.27
CA LEU A 199 -12.55 4.14 14.60
C LEU A 199 -11.36 3.94 15.54
N ALA A 200 -10.35 3.16 15.15
CA ALA A 200 -9.23 2.73 16.00
C ALA A 200 -8.62 3.87 16.85
N ASP A 201 -8.50 5.06 16.26
CA ASP A 201 -7.92 6.22 16.93
C ASP A 201 -8.81 6.80 18.03
N TYR A 202 -10.12 6.65 17.87
CA TYR A 202 -11.10 7.23 18.81
C TYR A 202 -11.37 6.34 20.01
N PHE A 203 -11.00 5.06 19.96
CA PHE A 203 -11.00 4.17 21.13
C PHE A 203 -9.85 4.45 22.10
N CYS A 204 -8.90 5.31 21.70
CA CYS A 204 -7.77 5.64 22.56
C CYS A 204 -8.24 6.47 23.78
N PRO A 205 -7.89 6.09 25.03
CA PRO A 205 -8.28 6.83 26.22
C PRO A 205 -7.73 8.27 26.29
N THR A 206 -6.66 8.54 25.55
CA THR A 206 -6.08 9.89 25.44
C THR A 206 -6.82 10.80 24.46
N THR A 207 -7.80 10.25 23.74
CA THR A 207 -8.63 11.06 22.83
C THR A 207 -9.56 11.95 23.65
N GLU A 208 -9.57 13.24 23.32
CA GLU A 208 -10.43 14.19 24.00
C GLU A 208 -11.91 13.76 23.92
N PRO A 209 -12.64 13.77 25.03
CA PRO A 209 -14.05 13.44 25.03
C PRO A 209 -14.84 14.47 24.22
N CYS A 210 -16.02 14.08 23.74
CA CYS A 210 -16.92 14.99 23.04
C CYS A 210 -17.31 16.15 23.94
N SER A 211 -17.31 17.38 23.40
CA SER A 211 -17.79 18.53 24.16
C SER A 211 -19.28 18.39 24.49
N ALA A 212 -19.69 18.80 25.70
CA ALA A 212 -21.07 18.70 26.14
C ALA A 212 -22.05 19.46 25.20
N ALA A 213 -21.60 20.59 24.63
CA ALA A 213 -22.40 21.37 23.68
C ALA A 213 -22.64 20.58 22.37
N ALA A 214 -21.60 19.95 21.80
CA ALA A 214 -21.74 19.18 20.59
C ALA A 214 -22.59 17.90 20.79
N VAL A 215 -22.46 17.26 21.97
CA VAL A 215 -23.33 16.13 22.34
C VAL A 215 -24.79 16.55 22.47
N ALA A 216 -25.04 17.72 23.00
CA ALA A 216 -26.40 18.26 23.10
C ALA A 216 -27.03 18.49 21.73
N VAL A 217 -26.30 19.13 20.79
CA VAL A 217 -26.74 19.33 19.41
C VAL A 217 -27.02 17.99 18.71
N LEU A 218 -26.13 17.03 18.86
CA LEU A 218 -26.29 15.70 18.28
C LEU A 218 -27.52 14.97 18.82
N ARG A 219 -27.74 15.00 20.13
CA ARG A 219 -28.90 14.39 20.77
C ARG A 219 -30.20 15.05 20.37
N GLU A 220 -30.24 16.38 20.32
CA GLU A 220 -31.42 17.14 19.89
C GLU A 220 -31.77 16.81 18.43
N ALA A 221 -30.76 16.78 17.52
CA ALA A 221 -30.94 16.41 16.13
C ALA A 221 -31.54 14.99 15.99
N LEU A 222 -30.99 14.03 16.71
CA LEU A 222 -31.46 12.64 16.68
C LEU A 222 -32.81 12.46 17.37
N GLN A 223 -33.12 13.29 18.39
CA GLN A 223 -34.43 13.27 19.03
C GLN A 223 -35.53 13.74 18.10
N VAL A 224 -35.26 14.75 17.27
CA VAL A 224 -36.22 15.31 16.32
C VAL A 224 -36.44 14.39 15.13
N HIS A 225 -35.35 13.83 14.56
CA HIS A 225 -35.41 13.08 13.30
C HIS A 225 -35.39 11.55 13.46
N GLY A 226 -35.13 11.07 14.68
CA GLY A 226 -34.95 9.64 14.96
C GLY A 226 -33.61 9.08 14.50
N HIS A 227 -33.21 9.33 13.27
CA HIS A 227 -31.90 9.02 12.71
C HIS A 227 -31.50 10.05 11.66
N LEU A 228 -30.21 10.23 11.48
CA LEU A 228 -29.57 11.06 10.44
C LEU A 228 -28.33 10.36 9.91
N SER A 229 -28.00 10.62 8.65
CA SER A 229 -26.73 10.14 8.07
C SER A 229 -25.56 10.95 8.61
N PHE A 230 -24.37 10.35 8.59
CA PHE A 230 -23.15 11.03 9.00
C PHE A 230 -22.93 12.33 8.20
N SER A 231 -23.21 12.31 6.88
CA SER A 231 -23.06 13.49 6.02
C SER A 231 -24.06 14.61 6.32
N GLU A 232 -25.28 14.29 6.71
CA GLU A 232 -26.27 15.30 7.13
C GLU A 232 -25.84 16.02 8.40
N LEU A 233 -25.22 15.31 9.33
CA LEU A 233 -24.70 15.90 10.57
C LEU A 233 -23.45 16.77 10.35
N LEU A 234 -22.68 16.53 9.31
CA LEU A 234 -21.56 17.40 8.90
C LEU A 234 -22.04 18.68 8.21
N ALA A 235 -23.21 18.66 7.60
CA ALA A 235 -23.77 19.77 6.84
C ALA A 235 -24.60 20.73 7.72
N ALA A 236 -24.94 21.90 7.16
CA ALA A 236 -25.90 22.79 7.78
C ALA A 236 -27.28 22.10 7.96
N PRO A 237 -27.99 22.31 9.03
CA PRO A 237 -27.76 23.34 10.07
C PRO A 237 -26.87 22.86 11.24
N TYR A 238 -26.44 21.60 11.26
CA TYR A 238 -25.75 21.02 12.42
C TYR A 238 -24.26 21.36 12.44
N GLU A 239 -23.60 21.26 11.27
CA GLU A 239 -22.15 21.52 11.06
C GLU A 239 -21.26 20.89 12.12
N LEU A 240 -21.60 19.65 12.55
CA LEU A 240 -20.82 18.92 13.53
C LEU A 240 -19.48 18.47 12.92
N ASN A 241 -18.45 18.39 13.76
CA ASN A 241 -17.13 17.97 13.34
C ASN A 241 -17.06 16.43 13.21
N ALA A 242 -16.38 15.94 12.18
CA ALA A 242 -16.23 14.51 11.93
C ALA A 242 -15.48 13.77 13.07
N ASP A 243 -14.48 14.42 13.70
CA ASP A 243 -13.77 13.85 14.85
C ASP A 243 -14.72 13.66 16.04
N MET A 244 -15.60 14.63 16.28
CA MET A 244 -16.61 14.52 17.33
C MET A 244 -17.60 13.39 17.06
N LEU A 245 -18.12 13.28 15.82
CA LEU A 245 -19.04 12.19 15.45
C LEU A 245 -18.39 10.81 15.60
N ASN A 246 -17.16 10.65 15.10
CA ASN A 246 -16.40 9.40 15.25
C ASN A 246 -16.17 9.06 16.73
N LYS A 247 -15.83 10.05 17.55
CA LYS A 247 -15.66 9.85 19.02
C LYS A 247 -16.98 9.50 19.69
N ALA A 248 -18.09 10.14 19.31
CA ALA A 248 -19.41 9.81 19.84
C ALA A 248 -19.82 8.36 19.51
N ILE A 249 -19.47 7.88 18.31
CA ILE A 249 -19.68 6.47 17.92
C ILE A 249 -18.78 5.55 18.77
N ALA A 250 -17.50 5.86 18.89
CA ALA A 250 -16.53 5.06 19.65
C ALA A 250 -16.88 4.97 21.14
N ASP A 251 -17.45 6.03 21.71
CA ASP A 251 -17.89 6.07 23.12
C ASP A 251 -19.32 5.54 23.32
N ASN A 252 -19.95 4.99 22.29
CA ASN A 252 -21.35 4.50 22.32
C ASN A 252 -22.37 5.56 22.80
N LEU A 253 -22.12 6.83 22.51
CA LEU A 253 -23.05 7.92 22.84
C LEU A 253 -24.27 7.95 21.90
N VAL A 254 -24.19 7.27 20.77
CA VAL A 254 -25.22 7.11 19.74
C VAL A 254 -25.26 5.66 19.27
N ALA A 255 -26.43 5.18 18.90
CA ALA A 255 -26.57 3.85 18.32
C ALA A 255 -26.22 3.87 16.84
N THR A 256 -25.49 2.86 16.37
CA THR A 256 -25.08 2.69 14.96
C THR A 256 -25.08 1.21 14.57
N ASP A 257 -25.15 0.90 13.27
CA ASP A 257 -25.00 -0.45 12.77
C ASP A 257 -23.60 -0.62 12.13
N LEU A 258 -22.61 -0.94 12.96
CA LEU A 258 -21.24 -1.17 12.51
C LEU A 258 -21.08 -2.48 11.71
N ASP A 259 -22.04 -3.38 11.75
CA ASP A 259 -21.96 -4.68 11.09
C ASP A 259 -22.40 -4.62 9.62
N ARG A 260 -23.32 -3.69 9.31
CA ARG A 260 -23.96 -3.61 7.98
C ARG A 260 -23.65 -2.32 7.24
N GLU A 261 -23.57 -1.19 7.94
CA GLU A 261 -23.30 0.12 7.35
C GLU A 261 -21.82 0.45 7.37
N SER A 262 -21.31 1.08 6.30
CA SER A 262 -19.90 1.47 6.20
C SER A 262 -19.68 2.91 6.63
N LEU A 263 -18.79 3.13 7.58
CA LEU A 263 -18.35 4.48 7.97
C LEU A 263 -17.65 5.25 6.83
N THR A 264 -17.19 4.56 5.79
CA THR A 264 -16.63 5.22 4.62
C THR A 264 -17.70 5.81 3.71
N GLU A 265 -18.92 5.27 3.77
CA GLU A 265 -20.10 5.70 3.01
C GLU A 265 -20.93 6.71 3.83
N LYS A 266 -20.38 7.91 4.04
CA LYS A 266 -20.94 8.93 4.94
C LYS A 266 -22.41 9.29 4.69
N ARG A 267 -22.86 9.16 3.45
CA ARG A 267 -24.27 9.44 3.06
C ARG A 267 -25.21 8.33 3.48
N LEU A 268 -24.72 7.12 3.59
CA LEU A 268 -25.52 5.93 3.91
C LEU A 268 -25.38 5.51 5.36
N PHE A 269 -24.26 5.83 6.00
CA PHE A 269 -24.02 5.50 7.39
C PHE A 269 -24.88 6.36 8.33
N ARG A 270 -25.72 5.70 9.12
CA ARG A 270 -26.73 6.35 9.98
C ARG A 270 -26.35 6.30 11.46
N LEU A 271 -26.65 7.41 12.12
CA LEU A 271 -26.63 7.51 13.56
C LEU A 271 -28.08 7.52 14.04
N TYR A 272 -28.40 6.66 14.99
CA TYR A 272 -29.74 6.48 15.51
C TYR A 272 -29.83 7.07 16.92
N ARG A 273 -31.02 7.55 17.26
CA ARG A 273 -31.32 8.08 18.60
C ARG A 273 -31.02 7.08 19.71
N ASP A 274 -31.40 5.81 19.51
CA ASP A 274 -31.24 4.72 20.45
C ASP A 274 -31.16 3.35 19.74
N GLU A 275 -30.76 2.33 20.49
CA GLU A 275 -30.62 0.97 19.97
C GLU A 275 -31.94 0.35 19.53
N VAL A 276 -33.04 0.68 20.21
CA VAL A 276 -34.36 0.12 19.90
C VAL A 276 -34.82 0.58 18.52
N LEU A 277 -34.62 1.87 18.21
CA LEU A 277 -34.92 2.40 16.88
C LEU A 277 -34.02 1.79 15.81
N ARG A 278 -32.70 1.66 16.10
CA ARG A 278 -31.77 0.97 15.21
C ARG A 278 -32.26 -0.44 14.88
N ASP A 279 -32.55 -1.24 15.91
CA ASP A 279 -32.93 -2.65 15.75
C ASP A 279 -34.28 -2.78 15.03
N PHE A 280 -35.21 -1.85 15.30
CA PHE A 280 -36.46 -1.77 14.56
C PHE A 280 -36.22 -1.49 13.07
N MET A 281 -35.39 -0.50 12.73
CA MET A 281 -35.08 -0.14 11.34
C MET A 281 -34.35 -1.29 10.62
N ILE A 282 -33.48 -1.99 11.32
CA ILE A 282 -32.82 -3.19 10.80
C ILE A 282 -33.82 -4.31 10.51
N ALA A 283 -34.74 -4.56 11.45
CA ALA A 283 -35.77 -5.58 11.29
C ALA A 283 -36.74 -5.22 10.14
N GLU A 284 -37.12 -3.93 10.04
CA GLU A 284 -37.95 -3.45 8.96
C GLU A 284 -37.25 -3.59 7.59
N ALA A 285 -35.98 -3.20 7.50
CA ALA A 285 -35.19 -3.39 6.28
C ALA A 285 -35.03 -4.85 5.90
N ALA A 286 -34.94 -5.76 6.87
CA ALA A 286 -34.88 -7.20 6.63
C ALA A 286 -36.25 -7.76 6.19
N THR A 287 -37.36 -7.18 6.64
CA THR A 287 -38.72 -7.54 6.26
C THR A 287 -39.20 -6.82 5.02
N ALA A 288 -38.73 -5.63 4.76
CA ALA A 288 -38.99 -4.82 3.57
C ALA A 288 -38.16 -5.24 2.36
N GLY A 289 -37.73 -6.50 2.30
CA GLY A 289 -37.33 -7.08 1.03
C GLY A 289 -38.39 -6.76 0.00
N PRO A 290 -38.04 -6.37 -1.24
CA PRO A 290 -39.02 -5.96 -2.23
C PRO A 290 -40.13 -7.03 -2.28
N PRO A 291 -41.41 -6.64 -2.20
CA PRO A 291 -42.50 -7.59 -2.18
C PRO A 291 -42.43 -8.46 -3.45
N GLY A 292 -42.15 -9.73 -3.30
CA GLY A 292 -42.14 -10.69 -4.38
C GLY A 292 -40.78 -11.19 -4.87
N LEU A 293 -39.66 -10.86 -4.23
CA LEU A 293 -38.40 -11.58 -4.50
C LEU A 293 -38.29 -12.84 -3.65
N ALA A 294 -39.12 -13.84 -4.01
CA ALA A 294 -38.76 -15.24 -3.79
C ALA A 294 -37.34 -15.43 -4.37
N GLN A 295 -36.46 -16.09 -3.63
CA GLN A 295 -35.14 -16.57 -4.00
C GLN A 295 -34.91 -16.70 -5.51
N PHE A 296 -34.60 -15.62 -6.18
CA PHE A 296 -34.12 -15.70 -7.55
C PHE A 296 -32.62 -15.97 -7.46
N ALA A 297 -32.24 -17.18 -7.82
CA ALA A 297 -30.89 -17.45 -8.24
C ALA A 297 -30.49 -16.32 -9.20
N LEU A 298 -29.38 -15.66 -8.96
CA LEU A 298 -28.90 -14.59 -9.83
C LEU A 298 -28.72 -15.16 -11.23
N ASP A 299 -29.71 -14.94 -12.09
CA ASP A 299 -29.63 -15.33 -13.50
C ASP A 299 -28.74 -14.28 -14.19
N ILE A 300 -27.44 -14.57 -14.24
CA ILE A 300 -26.47 -13.69 -14.86
C ILE A 300 -26.68 -13.74 -16.37
N LYS A 301 -27.48 -12.81 -16.85
CA LYS A 301 -27.72 -12.58 -18.26
C LYS A 301 -27.21 -11.23 -18.69
N VAL A 302 -26.89 -11.11 -19.95
CA VAL A 302 -26.53 -9.80 -20.50
C VAL A 302 -27.72 -8.87 -20.36
N GLY A 303 -27.47 -7.64 -19.86
CA GLY A 303 -28.50 -6.66 -19.50
C GLY A 303 -28.94 -6.73 -18.03
N THR A 304 -28.51 -7.71 -17.25
CA THR A 304 -28.74 -7.68 -15.81
C THR A 304 -28.01 -6.48 -15.21
N ALA A 305 -28.76 -5.58 -14.59
CA ALA A 305 -28.22 -4.47 -13.85
C ALA A 305 -28.25 -4.77 -12.35
N PHE A 306 -27.18 -4.44 -11.64
CA PHE A 306 -27.09 -4.59 -10.19
C PHE A 306 -26.34 -3.43 -9.57
N LEU A 307 -26.69 -3.13 -8.34
CA LEU A 307 -26.02 -2.14 -7.53
C LEU A 307 -24.96 -2.82 -6.66
N PHE A 308 -23.74 -2.32 -6.76
CA PHE A 308 -22.61 -2.74 -5.94
C PHE A 308 -21.90 -1.49 -5.40
N GLU A 309 -21.77 -1.37 -4.10
CA GLU A 309 -21.14 -0.22 -3.41
C GLU A 309 -21.62 1.16 -3.90
N GLY A 310 -22.92 1.26 -4.19
CA GLY A 310 -23.53 2.50 -4.68
C GLY A 310 -23.33 2.77 -6.18
N GLN A 311 -22.61 1.92 -6.89
CA GLN A 311 -22.46 2.00 -8.36
C GLN A 311 -23.37 0.99 -9.06
N GLU A 312 -24.08 1.47 -10.07
CA GLU A 312 -24.85 0.63 -10.95
C GLU A 312 -23.94 -0.01 -12.01
N LEU A 313 -23.94 -1.33 -12.04
CA LEU A 313 -23.19 -2.15 -12.98
C LEU A 313 -24.16 -2.91 -13.87
N THR A 314 -23.99 -2.81 -15.18
CA THR A 314 -24.81 -3.56 -16.15
C THR A 314 -23.98 -4.63 -16.83
N VAL A 315 -24.46 -5.88 -16.81
CA VAL A 315 -23.80 -6.99 -17.48
C VAL A 315 -23.88 -6.84 -18.99
N VAL A 316 -22.74 -6.81 -19.67
CA VAL A 316 -22.64 -6.67 -21.14
C VAL A 316 -22.15 -7.93 -21.83
N VAL A 317 -21.35 -8.76 -21.15
CA VAL A 317 -20.86 -10.04 -21.68
C VAL A 317 -20.87 -11.08 -20.59
N VAL A 318 -21.38 -12.26 -20.84
CA VAL A 318 -21.34 -13.42 -19.94
C VAL A 318 -20.45 -14.49 -20.57
N GLY A 319 -19.31 -14.77 -19.93
CA GLY A 319 -18.43 -15.89 -20.25
C GLY A 319 -18.60 -17.04 -19.27
N GLU A 320 -17.90 -18.13 -19.49
CA GLU A 320 -17.95 -19.31 -18.61
C GLU A 320 -17.42 -19.01 -17.19
N GLU A 321 -16.29 -18.30 -17.10
CA GLU A 321 -15.64 -17.98 -15.82
C GLU A 321 -15.75 -16.51 -15.43
N SER A 322 -16.07 -15.62 -16.38
CA SER A 322 -16.07 -14.18 -16.18
C SER A 322 -17.26 -13.47 -16.81
N VAL A 323 -17.64 -12.36 -16.24
CA VAL A 323 -18.74 -11.49 -16.65
C VAL A 323 -18.17 -10.09 -16.85
N VAL A 324 -18.45 -9.47 -17.98
CA VAL A 324 -18.09 -8.06 -18.22
C VAL A 324 -19.29 -7.20 -17.91
N CYS A 325 -19.10 -6.20 -17.07
CA CYS A 325 -20.11 -5.23 -16.69
C CYS A 325 -19.64 -3.82 -17.09
N ASN A 326 -20.56 -2.95 -17.44
CA ASN A 326 -20.31 -1.53 -17.64
C ASN A 326 -20.81 -0.74 -16.44
N THR A 327 -20.05 0.27 -16.04
CA THR A 327 -20.46 1.30 -15.09
C THR A 327 -21.32 2.34 -15.80
N GLN A 328 -22.02 3.19 -15.04
CA GLN A 328 -22.78 4.32 -15.59
C GLN A 328 -21.89 5.29 -16.38
N ASP A 329 -20.62 5.42 -16.03
CA ASP A 329 -19.63 6.27 -16.70
C ASP A 329 -19.04 5.65 -17.98
N GLY A 330 -19.51 4.46 -18.38
CA GLY A 330 -19.08 3.79 -19.60
C GLY A 330 -17.78 2.98 -19.46
N ALA A 331 -17.20 2.87 -18.27
CA ALA A 331 -16.07 2.00 -18.04
C ALA A 331 -16.51 0.52 -17.99
N SER A 332 -15.69 -0.37 -18.54
CA SER A 332 -15.98 -1.81 -18.51
C SER A 332 -15.17 -2.51 -17.43
N ILE A 333 -15.85 -3.30 -16.61
CA ILE A 333 -15.28 -4.06 -15.49
C ILE A 333 -15.54 -5.55 -15.75
N THR A 334 -14.50 -6.37 -15.59
CA THR A 334 -14.63 -7.83 -15.71
C THR A 334 -14.66 -8.49 -14.35
N LEU A 335 -15.72 -9.21 -14.04
CA LEU A 335 -15.96 -9.88 -12.77
C LEU A 335 -15.89 -11.41 -12.93
N ARG A 336 -15.42 -12.12 -11.91
CA ARG A 336 -15.56 -13.58 -11.89
C ARG A 336 -17.00 -13.97 -11.61
N ARG A 337 -17.54 -14.89 -12.39
CA ARG A 337 -18.91 -15.37 -12.22
C ARG A 337 -19.14 -15.96 -10.84
N ALA A 338 -18.20 -16.76 -10.34
CA ALA A 338 -18.28 -17.33 -9.00
C ALA A 338 -18.31 -16.25 -7.89
N TRP A 339 -17.57 -15.17 -8.06
CA TRP A 339 -17.61 -14.04 -7.13
C TRP A 339 -18.96 -13.32 -7.16
N LEU A 340 -19.49 -13.09 -8.37
CA LEU A 340 -20.77 -12.39 -8.54
C LEU A 340 -21.92 -13.19 -7.89
N LEU A 341 -21.89 -14.51 -8.00
CA LEU A 341 -22.84 -15.41 -7.34
C LEU A 341 -22.69 -15.35 -5.81
N GLY A 342 -21.47 -15.44 -5.30
CA GLY A 342 -21.21 -15.33 -3.86
C GLY A 342 -21.59 -13.96 -3.30
N ALA A 343 -21.26 -12.87 -3.99
CA ALA A 343 -21.64 -11.52 -3.59
C ALA A 343 -23.17 -11.30 -3.60
N HIS A 344 -23.90 -12.02 -4.45
CA HIS A 344 -25.36 -12.01 -4.42
C HIS A 344 -25.90 -12.82 -3.23
N GLU A 345 -25.35 -13.99 -2.96
CA GLU A 345 -25.69 -14.81 -1.78
C GLU A 345 -25.40 -14.06 -0.47
N ASP A 346 -24.29 -13.36 -0.43
CA ASP A 346 -23.86 -12.53 0.71
C ASP A 346 -24.59 -11.18 0.80
N LYS A 347 -25.56 -10.90 -0.11
CA LYS A 347 -26.32 -9.65 -0.21
C LYS A 347 -25.46 -8.39 -0.39
N HIS A 348 -24.27 -8.53 -0.91
CA HIS A 348 -23.40 -7.39 -1.25
C HIS A 348 -23.79 -6.69 -2.55
N ILE A 349 -24.61 -7.36 -3.37
CA ILE A 349 -25.16 -6.79 -4.60
C ILE A 349 -26.68 -6.86 -4.58
N THR A 350 -27.31 -5.80 -5.09
CA THR A 350 -28.77 -5.72 -5.27
C THR A 350 -29.07 -5.71 -6.76
N VAL A 351 -29.82 -6.71 -7.22
CA VAL A 351 -30.22 -6.78 -8.64
C VAL A 351 -31.32 -5.75 -8.90
N LEU A 352 -31.08 -4.89 -9.92
CA LEU A 352 -32.02 -3.88 -10.35
C LEU A 352 -32.92 -4.46 -11.47
N HIS A 353 -34.21 -4.47 -11.27
CA HIS A 353 -35.18 -4.91 -12.29
C HIS A 353 -35.53 -3.73 -13.17
N GLY A 354 -35.01 -3.71 -14.38
CA GLY A 354 -35.34 -2.75 -15.41
C GLY A 354 -35.29 -3.36 -16.78
N SER A 355 -36.25 -3.01 -17.64
CA SER A 355 -36.38 -3.48 -19.01
C SER A 355 -35.25 -3.02 -19.90
N HIS A 356 -34.16 -3.78 -20.00
CA HIS A 356 -33.03 -3.44 -20.88
C HIS A 356 -32.56 -4.58 -21.77
N ALA A 357 -33.44 -5.02 -22.67
CA ALA A 357 -33.03 -5.83 -23.80
C ALA A 357 -32.18 -5.06 -24.85
N ALA A 358 -32.05 -3.75 -24.70
CA ALA A 358 -31.41 -2.87 -25.69
C ALA A 358 -29.89 -2.61 -25.45
N SER A 359 -29.34 -2.90 -24.26
CA SER A 359 -27.96 -2.54 -23.93
C SER A 359 -26.88 -3.44 -24.55
N GLN A 360 -27.25 -4.61 -25.02
CA GLN A 360 -26.34 -5.64 -25.55
C GLN A 360 -25.61 -5.31 -26.83
N GLU A 361 -26.20 -4.47 -27.69
CA GLU A 361 -25.61 -4.18 -29.00
C GLU A 361 -24.69 -2.95 -28.98
N LEU A 362 -24.82 -2.07 -28.02
CA LEU A 362 -24.20 -0.75 -28.02
C LEU A 362 -22.70 -0.76 -27.77
N SER A 363 -22.19 -1.66 -26.92
CA SER A 363 -20.76 -1.74 -26.61
C SER A 363 -19.86 -2.21 -27.77
N ARG A 364 -20.45 -2.71 -28.84
CA ARG A 364 -19.74 -3.17 -30.04
C ARG A 364 -19.43 -2.05 -31.04
N TYR A 365 -20.01 -0.88 -30.86
CA TYR A 365 -19.95 0.22 -31.79
C TYR A 365 -19.07 1.34 -31.24
N SER A 366 -18.35 1.99 -32.15
CA SER A 366 -17.52 3.15 -31.80
C SER A 366 -18.37 4.42 -31.70
N GLN A 367 -17.82 5.48 -31.11
CA GLN A 367 -18.47 6.79 -31.07
C GLN A 367 -18.85 7.29 -32.47
N GLU A 368 -17.98 7.08 -33.45
CA GLU A 368 -18.24 7.41 -34.85
C GLU A 368 -19.44 6.66 -35.45
N ASP A 369 -19.67 5.40 -35.04
CA ASP A 369 -20.81 4.61 -35.47
C ASP A 369 -22.12 5.19 -34.92
N PHE A 370 -22.11 5.72 -33.69
CA PHE A 370 -23.27 6.40 -33.08
C PHE A 370 -23.52 7.76 -33.73
N GLU A 371 -22.50 8.55 -33.99
CA GLU A 371 -22.62 9.85 -34.67
C GLU A 371 -23.22 9.66 -36.05
N GLU A 372 -22.78 8.65 -36.79
CA GLU A 372 -23.35 8.33 -38.09
C GLU A 372 -24.80 7.83 -38.01
N ALA A 373 -25.15 7.07 -36.96
CA ALA A 373 -26.54 6.66 -36.74
C ALA A 373 -27.44 7.86 -36.42
N LEU A 374 -27.00 8.79 -35.59
CA LEU A 374 -27.71 10.05 -35.29
C LEU A 374 -27.86 10.91 -36.58
N ARG A 375 -26.82 10.99 -37.39
CA ARG A 375 -26.89 11.68 -38.68
C ARG A 375 -27.94 11.06 -39.62
N ARG A 376 -28.02 9.72 -39.67
CA ARG A 376 -29.03 9.00 -40.44
C ARG A 376 -30.43 9.22 -39.92
N GLN A 377 -30.60 9.28 -38.63
CA GLN A 377 -31.88 9.60 -37.99
C GLN A 377 -32.31 11.01 -38.37
N ALA A 378 -31.44 12.01 -38.23
CA ALA A 378 -31.75 13.39 -38.64
C ALA A 378 -32.15 13.52 -40.11
N LEU A 379 -31.52 12.73 -41.00
CA LEU A 379 -31.86 12.67 -42.41
C LEU A 379 -33.19 11.98 -42.71
N LEU A 380 -33.65 11.07 -41.84
CA LEU A 380 -34.96 10.48 -41.93
C LEU A 380 -36.06 11.44 -41.45
N ASP A 381 -35.77 12.20 -40.40
CA ASP A 381 -36.71 13.14 -39.77
C ASP A 381 -36.83 14.44 -40.55
N SER A 382 -35.82 14.81 -41.37
CA SER A 382 -35.87 15.98 -42.21
C SER A 382 -36.72 15.74 -43.46
N CYS A 383 -37.81 16.48 -43.60
CA CYS A 383 -38.68 16.46 -44.79
C CYS A 383 -38.08 17.17 -46.02
N SER A 384 -36.83 17.68 -45.96
CA SER A 384 -36.23 18.43 -47.07
C SER A 384 -35.66 17.50 -48.15
N ALA A 385 -35.91 17.83 -49.41
CA ALA A 385 -35.49 17.08 -50.59
C ALA A 385 -33.97 17.15 -50.86
N ASP A 386 -33.25 18.08 -50.23
CA ASP A 386 -31.85 18.40 -50.52
C ASP A 386 -30.81 17.76 -49.58
N GLY A 387 -31.23 16.78 -48.78
CA GLY A 387 -30.32 16.08 -47.87
C GLY A 387 -29.52 14.95 -48.53
N ALA A 388 -28.23 14.82 -48.19
CA ALA A 388 -27.32 13.80 -48.70
C ALA A 388 -27.82 12.37 -48.42
N GLY A 389 -28.29 11.68 -49.46
CA GLY A 389 -28.74 10.28 -49.42
C GLY A 389 -29.82 10.03 -50.48
N SER A 390 -29.62 9.01 -51.30
CA SER A 390 -30.61 8.66 -52.32
C SER A 390 -31.95 8.24 -51.70
N PRO A 391 -33.11 8.47 -52.37
CA PRO A 391 -34.41 8.05 -51.90
C PRO A 391 -34.47 6.53 -51.57
N ARG A 392 -33.70 5.75 -52.30
CA ARG A 392 -33.57 4.28 -52.08
C ARG A 392 -32.84 3.99 -50.75
N THR A 393 -31.85 4.77 -50.41
CA THR A 393 -31.11 4.60 -49.14
C THR A 393 -31.96 4.97 -47.95
N ARG A 394 -32.72 6.06 -48.00
CA ARG A 394 -33.66 6.49 -46.96
C ARG A 394 -34.76 5.44 -46.73
N ARG A 395 -35.38 4.92 -47.79
CA ARG A 395 -36.37 3.84 -47.71
C ARG A 395 -35.78 2.58 -47.01
N ARG A 396 -34.53 2.25 -47.31
CA ARG A 396 -33.86 1.09 -46.69
C ARG A 396 -33.58 1.32 -45.20
N TRP A 397 -33.24 2.55 -44.79
CA TRP A 397 -33.08 2.86 -43.38
C TRP A 397 -34.41 2.85 -42.64
N ALA A 398 -35.44 3.44 -43.18
CA ALA A 398 -36.81 3.41 -42.65
C ALA A 398 -37.32 1.97 -42.49
N ALA A 399 -37.14 1.14 -43.51
CA ALA A 399 -37.53 -0.27 -43.44
C ALA A 399 -36.78 -1.03 -42.31
N ARG A 400 -35.51 -0.72 -42.06
CA ARG A 400 -34.74 -1.28 -40.94
C ARG A 400 -35.28 -0.85 -39.60
N GLN A 401 -35.70 0.40 -39.44
CA GLN A 401 -36.32 0.87 -38.21
C GLN A 401 -37.67 0.16 -37.96
N CYS A 402 -38.51 0.01 -38.96
CA CYS A 402 -39.78 -0.72 -38.84
C CYS A 402 -39.57 -2.19 -38.42
N VAL A 403 -38.57 -2.87 -39.02
CA VAL A 403 -38.22 -4.25 -38.64
C VAL A 403 -37.69 -4.32 -37.23
N ALA A 404 -36.86 -3.38 -36.80
CA ALA A 404 -36.33 -3.31 -35.43
C ALA A 404 -37.44 -3.07 -34.42
N GLU A 405 -38.35 -2.15 -34.74
CA GLU A 405 -39.53 -1.86 -33.90
C GLU A 405 -40.44 -3.09 -33.76
N ALA A 406 -40.70 -3.80 -34.86
CA ALA A 406 -41.49 -5.04 -34.84
C ALA A 406 -40.82 -6.15 -34.00
N ASN A 407 -39.48 -6.14 -33.87
CA ASN A 407 -38.72 -7.08 -33.09
C ASN A 407 -38.40 -6.57 -31.67
N GLY A 408 -38.98 -5.48 -31.20
CA GLY A 408 -38.75 -4.89 -29.89
C GLY A 408 -37.35 -4.28 -29.68
N SER A 409 -36.61 -4.01 -30.79
CA SER A 409 -35.28 -3.44 -30.76
C SER A 409 -35.30 -1.92 -30.97
N SER A 410 -34.29 -1.19 -30.51
CA SER A 410 -34.20 0.27 -30.67
C SER A 410 -34.10 0.71 -32.13
N LYS A 411 -34.88 1.73 -32.51
CA LYS A 411 -34.83 2.36 -33.82
C LYS A 411 -33.44 2.96 -34.13
N GLY A 412 -32.77 3.52 -33.14
CA GLY A 412 -31.44 4.10 -33.26
C GLY A 412 -30.39 3.05 -33.59
N VAL A 413 -30.44 1.92 -32.94
CA VAL A 413 -29.49 0.79 -33.14
C VAL A 413 -29.61 0.23 -34.57
N ALA A 414 -30.82 0.23 -35.16
CA ALA A 414 -31.06 -0.24 -36.53
C ALA A 414 -30.33 0.64 -37.59
N LEU A 415 -30.02 1.87 -37.26
CA LEU A 415 -29.34 2.83 -38.14
C LEU A 415 -27.83 2.78 -38.06
N ILE A 416 -27.25 2.09 -37.06
CA ILE A 416 -25.80 1.96 -36.92
C ILE A 416 -25.20 1.30 -38.17
N PRO A 417 -24.08 1.83 -38.71
CA PRO A 417 -23.42 1.25 -39.89
C PRO A 417 -22.89 -0.15 -39.60
N ARG A 418 -23.26 -1.13 -40.34
CA ARG A 418 -22.68 -2.49 -40.27
C ARG A 418 -21.38 -2.60 -41.07
N THR A 419 -20.51 -1.60 -40.99
CA THR A 419 -19.25 -1.55 -41.76
C THR A 419 -18.32 -2.66 -41.37
N LYS A 420 -18.24 -2.97 -40.07
CA LYS A 420 -17.44 -4.09 -39.55
C LYS A 420 -17.96 -5.48 -39.95
N ALA A 421 -19.19 -5.56 -40.44
CA ALA A 421 -19.79 -6.83 -40.95
C ALA A 421 -19.58 -7.04 -42.44
N ARG A 422 -18.98 -6.08 -43.17
CA ARG A 422 -18.70 -6.20 -44.59
C ARG A 422 -17.41 -6.99 -44.82
N GLY A 423 -17.41 -7.89 -45.79
CA GLY A 423 -16.27 -8.72 -46.18
C GLY A 423 -16.50 -10.21 -46.08
N ASN A 424 -15.75 -10.99 -46.81
CA ASN A 424 -15.76 -12.45 -46.71
C ASN A 424 -14.98 -12.87 -45.47
N ARG A 425 -15.64 -13.47 -44.50
CA ARG A 425 -15.11 -13.95 -43.22
C ARG A 425 -14.89 -15.47 -43.19
N THR A 426 -15.10 -16.16 -44.28
CA THR A 426 -14.83 -17.59 -44.36
C THR A 426 -13.34 -17.84 -44.13
N VAL A 427 -13.01 -18.79 -43.25
CA VAL A 427 -11.67 -19.26 -43.03
C VAL A 427 -11.16 -19.86 -44.36
N ARG A 428 -10.08 -19.30 -44.91
CA ARG A 428 -9.54 -19.72 -46.21
C ARG A 428 -8.54 -20.89 -46.07
N LEU A 429 -8.24 -21.31 -44.86
CA LEU A 429 -7.35 -22.42 -44.58
C LEU A 429 -8.14 -23.71 -44.57
N SER A 430 -7.58 -24.75 -45.18
CA SER A 430 -8.12 -26.11 -45.18
C SER A 430 -7.95 -26.75 -43.77
N GLU A 431 -8.75 -27.73 -43.44
CA GLU A 431 -8.62 -28.49 -42.20
C GLU A 431 -7.21 -29.02 -41.95
N PRO A 432 -6.50 -29.64 -42.91
CA PRO A 432 -5.11 -30.05 -42.72
C PRO A 432 -4.16 -28.90 -42.43
N GLN A 433 -4.37 -27.72 -43.07
CA GLN A 433 -3.57 -26.51 -42.77
C GLN A 433 -3.78 -26.03 -41.35
N LEU A 434 -5.02 -26.07 -40.87
CA LEU A 434 -5.36 -25.67 -39.48
C LEU A 434 -4.75 -26.62 -38.45
N ALA A 435 -4.74 -27.95 -38.75
CA ALA A 435 -4.13 -28.96 -37.90
C ALA A 435 -2.61 -28.77 -37.76
N VAL A 436 -1.91 -28.59 -38.90
CA VAL A 436 -0.47 -28.29 -38.89
C VAL A 436 -0.16 -26.98 -38.15
N LEU A 437 -0.96 -25.95 -38.38
CA LEU A 437 -0.79 -24.66 -37.72
C LEU A 437 -0.96 -24.77 -36.21
N ALA A 438 -2.00 -25.45 -35.74
CA ALA A 438 -2.28 -25.65 -34.31
C ALA A 438 -1.12 -26.42 -33.66
N ARG A 439 -0.68 -27.52 -34.24
CA ARG A 439 0.44 -28.31 -33.73
C ARG A 439 1.74 -27.50 -33.63
N VAL A 440 2.12 -26.77 -34.66
CA VAL A 440 3.33 -25.93 -34.65
C VAL A 440 3.22 -24.80 -33.61
N ILE A 441 2.05 -24.22 -33.40
CA ILE A 441 1.80 -23.24 -32.34
C ILE A 441 2.00 -23.90 -30.97
N ASP A 442 1.46 -25.08 -30.74
CA ASP A 442 1.58 -25.76 -29.45
C ASP A 442 3.01 -26.21 -29.15
N GLU A 443 3.71 -26.82 -30.14
CA GLU A 443 5.04 -27.37 -29.94
C GLU A 443 6.17 -26.34 -29.96
N GLN A 444 6.04 -25.27 -30.74
CA GLN A 444 7.12 -24.32 -30.97
C GLN A 444 6.85 -22.94 -30.37
N TRP A 445 5.60 -22.44 -30.44
CA TRP A 445 5.26 -21.11 -29.96
C TRP A 445 4.98 -21.09 -28.45
N ARG A 446 4.17 -22.03 -27.96
CA ARG A 446 3.78 -22.18 -26.55
C ARG A 446 4.89 -22.81 -25.69
N THR A 447 6.12 -22.31 -25.83
CA THR A 447 7.28 -22.83 -25.10
C THR A 447 8.04 -21.73 -24.37
N ASN A 448 8.80 -22.11 -23.34
CA ASN A 448 9.66 -21.21 -22.59
C ASN A 448 10.85 -20.65 -23.40
N LYS A 449 11.10 -21.19 -24.60
CA LYS A 449 12.13 -20.67 -25.52
C LYS A 449 11.76 -19.30 -26.09
N ALA A 450 10.49 -18.91 -26.01
CA ALA A 450 9.95 -17.63 -26.47
C ALA A 450 10.44 -17.22 -27.87
N ILE A 451 10.43 -18.17 -28.83
CA ILE A 451 10.88 -17.92 -30.20
C ILE A 451 10.09 -16.76 -30.83
N ASN A 452 10.72 -16.06 -31.77
CA ASN A 452 10.06 -14.98 -32.51
C ASN A 452 9.16 -15.52 -33.63
N TYR A 453 8.27 -14.66 -34.16
CA TYR A 453 7.34 -15.03 -35.24
C TYR A 453 8.02 -15.58 -36.49
N LYS A 454 9.20 -15.04 -36.86
CA LYS A 454 9.94 -15.52 -38.06
C LYS A 454 10.46 -16.94 -37.86
N ALA A 455 10.96 -17.25 -36.67
CA ALA A 455 11.43 -18.61 -36.36
C ALA A 455 10.26 -19.59 -36.35
N CYS A 456 9.14 -19.23 -35.72
CA CYS A 456 7.91 -20.03 -35.69
C CYS A 456 7.40 -20.30 -37.12
N HIS A 457 7.41 -19.28 -38.00
CA HIS A 457 7.03 -19.46 -39.41
C HIS A 457 7.93 -20.41 -40.16
N ARG A 458 9.25 -20.41 -39.89
CA ARG A 458 10.18 -21.41 -40.51
C ARG A 458 9.82 -22.82 -40.09
N PHE A 459 9.52 -23.07 -38.82
CA PHE A 459 9.05 -24.38 -38.37
C PHE A 459 7.72 -24.76 -39.04
N LEU A 460 6.83 -23.83 -39.23
CA LEU A 460 5.56 -24.04 -39.91
C LEU A 460 5.77 -24.44 -41.39
N LEU A 461 6.68 -23.77 -42.10
CA LEU A 461 6.99 -24.11 -43.48
C LEU A 461 7.60 -25.54 -43.62
N VAL A 462 8.45 -25.94 -42.68
CA VAL A 462 9.00 -27.29 -42.63
C VAL A 462 7.89 -28.31 -42.40
N ALA A 463 7.04 -28.10 -41.39
CA ALA A 463 5.93 -28.98 -41.09
C ALA A 463 4.89 -29.08 -42.23
N CYS A 464 4.61 -27.98 -42.92
CA CYS A 464 3.73 -28.01 -44.11
C CYS A 464 4.35 -28.84 -45.23
N LYS A 465 5.67 -28.79 -45.40
CA LYS A 465 6.39 -29.58 -46.43
C LYS A 465 6.38 -31.07 -46.09
N GLU A 466 6.58 -31.40 -44.81
CA GLU A 466 6.61 -32.80 -44.35
C GLU A 466 5.25 -33.48 -44.53
N GLU A 467 4.16 -32.75 -44.31
CA GLU A 467 2.78 -33.25 -44.41
C GLU A 467 2.18 -33.04 -45.81
N ALA A 468 2.95 -32.52 -46.75
CA ALA A 468 2.49 -32.21 -48.12
C ALA A 468 1.28 -31.27 -48.19
N VAL A 469 1.23 -30.32 -47.27
CA VAL A 469 0.18 -29.30 -47.15
C VAL A 469 0.68 -27.97 -47.75
N GLU A 470 -0.20 -27.21 -48.36
CA GLU A 470 0.13 -25.91 -48.97
C GLU A 470 0.67 -24.93 -47.92
N PRO A 471 1.78 -24.22 -48.15
CA PRO A 471 2.40 -23.34 -47.23
C PRO A 471 1.50 -22.20 -46.72
N ILE A 472 1.50 -21.95 -45.44
CA ILE A 472 0.73 -20.87 -44.80
C ILE A 472 1.58 -19.59 -44.77
N SER A 473 1.01 -18.48 -45.16
CA SER A 473 1.74 -17.22 -45.24
C SER A 473 2.07 -16.65 -43.84
N TYR A 474 3.19 -15.95 -43.74
CA TYR A 474 3.67 -15.33 -42.53
C TYR A 474 2.63 -14.39 -41.82
N PRO A 475 1.90 -13.48 -42.56
CA PRO A 475 0.86 -12.67 -41.96
C PRO A 475 -0.31 -13.48 -41.39
N THR A 476 -0.65 -14.62 -42.04
CA THR A 476 -1.70 -15.52 -41.57
C THR A 476 -1.32 -16.18 -40.24
N LEU A 477 -0.08 -16.67 -40.12
CA LEU A 477 0.44 -17.19 -38.87
C LEU A 477 0.32 -16.16 -37.74
N ILE A 478 0.80 -14.93 -37.96
CA ILE A 478 0.74 -13.86 -36.94
C ILE A 478 -0.69 -13.57 -36.53
N LYS A 479 -1.60 -13.51 -37.51
CA LYS A 479 -3.02 -13.25 -37.22
C LYS A 479 -3.62 -14.36 -36.35
N HIS A 480 -3.31 -15.62 -36.63
CA HIS A 480 -3.78 -16.75 -35.84
C HIS A 480 -3.16 -16.78 -34.44
N ILE A 481 -1.85 -16.58 -34.32
CA ILE A 481 -1.20 -16.50 -32.99
C ILE A 481 -1.86 -15.39 -32.14
N LYS A 482 -1.99 -14.19 -32.69
CA LYS A 482 -2.60 -13.06 -31.95
C LYS A 482 -4.08 -13.29 -31.58
N ALA A 483 -4.80 -14.04 -32.40
CA ALA A 483 -6.21 -14.35 -32.14
C ALA A 483 -6.38 -15.43 -31.07
N LEU A 484 -5.39 -16.31 -30.91
CA LEU A 484 -5.40 -17.45 -29.98
C LEU A 484 -4.57 -17.20 -28.71
N GLU A 485 -3.78 -16.10 -28.67
CA GLU A 485 -2.89 -15.81 -27.55
C GLU A 485 -3.68 -15.60 -26.27
N THR A 486 -3.48 -16.50 -25.31
CA THR A 486 -4.09 -16.45 -23.99
C THR A 486 -3.10 -15.97 -22.95
N ASN A 487 -3.59 -15.57 -21.76
CA ASN A 487 -2.73 -15.25 -20.62
C ASN A 487 -1.84 -16.45 -20.25
N HIS A 488 -2.34 -17.68 -20.42
CA HIS A 488 -1.54 -18.89 -20.24
C HIS A 488 -0.35 -18.94 -21.19
N ASP A 489 -0.51 -18.58 -22.45
CA ASP A 489 0.57 -18.57 -23.44
C ASP A 489 1.66 -17.56 -23.06
N VAL A 490 1.25 -16.37 -22.63
CA VAL A 490 2.18 -15.35 -22.11
C VAL A 490 2.91 -15.85 -20.85
N ARG A 491 2.22 -16.59 -19.98
CA ARG A 491 2.81 -17.16 -18.77
C ARG A 491 3.87 -18.22 -19.09
N VAL A 492 3.61 -19.08 -20.06
CA VAL A 492 4.57 -20.11 -20.51
C VAL A 492 5.78 -19.47 -21.18
N ARG A 493 5.56 -18.49 -22.06
CA ARG A 493 6.60 -17.84 -22.86
C ARG A 493 7.44 -16.84 -22.07
N HIS A 494 6.82 -16.01 -21.26
CA HIS A 494 7.45 -14.82 -20.63
C HIS A 494 7.41 -14.84 -19.12
N GLY A 495 6.83 -15.89 -18.54
CA GLY A 495 6.75 -16.08 -17.09
C GLY A 495 5.57 -15.37 -16.41
N LYS A 496 5.36 -15.74 -15.15
CA LYS A 496 4.20 -15.30 -14.34
C LYS A 496 4.06 -13.77 -14.23
N ARG A 497 5.19 -13.05 -14.16
CA ARG A 497 5.19 -11.59 -14.00
C ARG A 497 4.65 -10.86 -15.24
N MET A 498 4.98 -11.34 -16.43
CA MET A 498 4.48 -10.78 -17.69
C MET A 498 3.01 -11.11 -17.91
N ALA A 499 2.61 -12.35 -17.63
CA ALA A 499 1.20 -12.75 -17.67
C ALA A 499 0.33 -11.91 -16.74
N TYR A 500 0.78 -11.68 -15.52
CA TYR A 500 0.08 -10.83 -14.55
C TYR A 500 -0.10 -9.37 -15.01
N LYS A 501 0.84 -8.82 -15.80
CA LYS A 501 0.69 -7.47 -16.37
C LYS A 501 -0.46 -7.38 -17.39
N GLN A 502 -0.80 -8.49 -18.05
CA GLN A 502 -1.86 -8.57 -19.06
C GLN A 502 -3.20 -9.03 -18.46
N ASP A 503 -3.21 -9.50 -17.20
CA ASP A 503 -4.46 -9.84 -16.51
C ASP A 503 -5.35 -8.62 -16.39
N THR A 504 -6.65 -8.85 -16.50
CA THR A 504 -7.66 -7.82 -16.30
C THR A 504 -7.52 -7.21 -14.90
N PHE A 505 -7.53 -5.90 -14.85
CA PHE A 505 -7.44 -5.15 -13.61
C PHE A 505 -8.86 -4.82 -13.13
N VAL A 506 -9.23 -5.39 -11.98
CA VAL A 506 -10.48 -5.06 -11.32
C VAL A 506 -10.15 -4.59 -9.92
N ASP A 507 -10.24 -3.28 -9.70
CA ASP A 507 -9.76 -2.64 -8.48
C ASP A 507 -10.59 -3.00 -7.24
N VAL A 508 -11.88 -3.10 -7.41
CA VAL A 508 -12.82 -3.08 -6.28
C VAL A 508 -13.17 -4.48 -5.78
N LEU A 509 -13.06 -5.50 -6.63
CA LEU A 509 -13.72 -6.79 -6.42
C LEU A 509 -12.78 -7.95 -6.10
N TYR A 510 -11.48 -7.74 -6.15
CA TYR A 510 -10.50 -8.73 -5.74
C TYR A 510 -9.91 -8.36 -4.40
N TYR A 511 -10.03 -9.25 -3.44
CA TYR A 511 -9.37 -9.15 -2.14
C TYR A 511 -7.84 -9.03 -2.24
N ASP A 512 -7.28 -9.32 -3.41
CA ASP A 512 -5.85 -9.20 -3.72
C ASP A 512 -5.46 -7.82 -4.29
N THR A 513 -6.41 -6.91 -4.51
CA THR A 513 -6.12 -5.59 -5.06
C THR A 513 -5.42 -4.69 -4.05
N PRO A 514 -4.57 -3.76 -4.51
CA PRO A 514 -4.00 -2.75 -3.63
C PRO A 514 -5.12 -1.93 -3.01
N VAL A 515 -5.10 -1.81 -1.69
CA VAL A 515 -6.04 -0.97 -0.97
C VAL A 515 -5.49 0.44 -0.95
N HIS A 516 -6.26 1.39 -1.47
CA HIS A 516 -5.89 2.81 -1.45
C HIS A 516 -6.37 3.54 -0.20
N GLY A 517 -7.24 2.89 0.55
CA GLY A 517 -7.84 3.46 1.75
C GLY A 517 -9.07 4.31 1.46
N SER A 518 -9.69 4.79 2.52
CA SER A 518 -10.90 5.61 2.50
C SER A 518 -10.67 7.06 2.94
N ARG A 519 -9.45 7.39 3.38
CA ARG A 519 -9.09 8.70 3.92
C ARG A 519 -7.59 8.96 3.83
N PRO A 520 -7.17 10.24 3.94
CA PRO A 520 -5.77 10.60 4.08
C PRO A 520 -5.11 9.95 5.30
N PHE A 521 -3.82 9.64 5.20
CA PHE A 521 -3.01 8.99 6.23
C PHE A 521 -3.46 7.57 6.63
N GLN A 522 -4.41 6.96 5.94
CA GLN A 522 -4.76 5.57 6.22
C GLN A 522 -3.71 4.62 5.65
N TYR A 523 -3.45 4.70 4.36
CA TYR A 523 -2.42 3.92 3.68
C TYR A 523 -1.42 4.84 3.01
N VAL A 524 -0.16 4.62 3.33
CA VAL A 524 0.95 5.36 2.74
C VAL A 524 1.94 4.38 2.13
N HIS A 525 2.35 4.65 0.90
CA HIS A 525 3.36 3.87 0.22
C HIS A 525 4.72 4.55 0.37
N ILE A 526 5.75 3.75 0.64
CA ILE A 526 7.15 4.19 0.65
C ILE A 526 7.92 3.33 -0.35
N ASP A 527 8.71 3.98 -1.21
CA ASP A 527 9.57 3.28 -2.16
C ASP A 527 10.76 4.16 -2.56
N HIS A 528 11.76 3.53 -3.17
CA HIS A 528 13.01 4.15 -3.58
C HIS A 528 13.22 4.02 -5.08
N THR A 529 13.76 5.05 -5.70
CA THR A 529 14.21 5.00 -7.09
C THR A 529 15.53 5.72 -7.27
N GLN A 530 16.40 5.20 -8.14
CA GLN A 530 17.57 5.92 -8.59
C GLN A 530 17.16 6.83 -9.74
N LEU A 531 17.35 8.14 -9.58
CA LEU A 531 16.95 9.12 -10.58
C LEU A 531 17.79 9.01 -11.86
N ASP A 532 17.16 9.23 -13.00
CA ASP A 532 17.78 9.18 -14.32
C ASP A 532 18.52 10.51 -14.63
N ILE A 533 19.38 10.98 -13.73
CA ILE A 533 20.17 12.21 -13.88
C ILE A 533 21.53 12.10 -13.18
N GLU A 534 22.57 12.60 -13.84
CA GLU A 534 23.91 12.75 -13.25
C GLU A 534 24.02 14.12 -12.58
N LEU A 535 24.59 14.15 -11.37
CA LEU A 535 24.81 15.38 -10.61
C LEU A 535 26.28 15.70 -10.49
N ILE A 536 26.57 16.97 -10.14
CA ILE A 536 27.91 17.48 -9.86
C ILE A 536 28.04 17.92 -8.39
N SER A 537 29.26 17.91 -7.91
CA SER A 537 29.62 18.48 -6.61
C SER A 537 29.51 20.00 -6.64
N SER A 538 28.83 20.58 -5.65
CA SER A 538 28.78 22.02 -5.45
C SER A 538 30.18 22.64 -5.14
N ARG A 539 31.09 21.80 -4.63
CA ARG A 539 32.45 22.21 -4.22
C ARG A 539 33.47 22.08 -5.34
N SER A 540 33.49 20.91 -5.99
CA SER A 540 34.53 20.58 -6.97
C SER A 540 34.08 20.66 -8.42
N GLY A 541 32.80 20.77 -8.69
CA GLY A 541 32.18 20.67 -10.03
C GLY A 541 32.33 19.30 -10.69
N LYS A 542 32.88 18.29 -9.99
CA LYS A 542 33.09 16.96 -10.54
C LYS A 542 31.79 16.17 -10.54
N PRO A 543 31.56 15.28 -11.52
CA PRO A 543 30.41 14.37 -11.54
C PRO A 543 30.39 13.45 -10.32
N LEU A 544 29.24 13.40 -9.64
CA LEU A 544 29.02 12.58 -8.45
C LEU A 544 28.23 11.32 -8.73
N GLY A 545 27.58 11.23 -9.88
CA GLY A 545 26.71 10.11 -10.23
C GLY A 545 25.24 10.43 -10.01
N ARG A 546 24.43 9.38 -10.00
CA ARG A 546 22.97 9.44 -9.91
C ARG A 546 22.52 9.34 -8.44
N PRO A 547 21.66 10.24 -7.96
CA PRO A 547 21.12 10.16 -6.61
C PRO A 547 19.96 9.16 -6.51
N TRP A 548 19.65 8.75 -5.27
CA TRP A 548 18.49 8.00 -4.90
C TRP A 548 17.43 8.92 -4.32
N LEU A 549 16.19 8.71 -4.74
CA LEU A 549 15.01 9.39 -4.22
C LEU A 549 14.14 8.39 -3.48
N THR A 550 13.77 8.75 -2.24
CA THR A 550 12.73 8.07 -1.46
C THR A 550 11.49 8.94 -1.48
N LEU A 551 10.36 8.38 -1.86
CA LEU A 551 9.06 9.06 -1.80
C LEU A 551 8.12 8.39 -0.81
N VAL A 552 7.32 9.22 -0.15
CA VAL A 552 6.23 8.84 0.73
C VAL A 552 4.95 9.43 0.14
N VAL A 553 4.02 8.58 -0.27
CA VAL A 553 2.81 8.99 -0.99
C VAL A 553 1.57 8.46 -0.29
N ASP A 554 0.62 9.35 -0.02
CA ASP A 554 -0.70 8.97 0.47
C ASP A 554 -1.47 8.22 -0.61
N ALA A 555 -1.91 7.01 -0.29
CA ALA A 555 -2.53 6.15 -1.29
C ALA A 555 -3.92 6.62 -1.72
N TRP A 556 -4.66 7.29 -0.82
CA TRP A 556 -5.99 7.77 -1.09
C TRP A 556 -5.99 9.05 -1.92
N SER A 557 -5.31 10.09 -1.45
CA SER A 557 -5.27 11.39 -2.13
C SER A 557 -4.22 11.49 -3.24
N ARG A 558 -3.33 10.52 -3.36
CA ARG A 558 -2.16 10.55 -4.27
C ARG A 558 -1.15 11.65 -3.93
N ARG A 559 -1.31 12.34 -2.82
CA ARG A 559 -0.44 13.42 -2.38
C ARG A 559 0.92 12.91 -1.96
N ILE A 560 1.99 13.62 -2.36
CA ILE A 560 3.35 13.36 -1.88
C ILE A 560 3.47 13.97 -0.48
N LEU A 561 3.64 13.12 0.53
CA LEU A 561 3.76 13.54 1.92
C LEU A 561 5.18 13.89 2.32
N ALA A 562 6.15 13.16 1.76
CA ALA A 562 7.57 13.40 2.05
C ALA A 562 8.44 12.95 0.90
N LEU A 563 9.64 13.53 0.83
CA LEU A 563 10.66 13.14 -0.11
C LEU A 563 12.06 13.30 0.52
N TYR A 564 12.95 12.36 0.21
CA TYR A 564 14.33 12.41 0.65
C TYR A 564 15.27 12.03 -0.49
N LEU A 565 16.29 12.85 -0.71
CA LEU A 565 17.27 12.69 -1.79
C LEU A 565 18.67 12.46 -1.21
N THR A 566 19.39 11.45 -1.72
CA THR A 566 20.73 11.10 -1.22
C THR A 566 21.56 10.39 -2.29
N PHE A 567 22.87 10.39 -2.17
CA PHE A 567 23.75 9.53 -2.95
C PHE A 567 23.94 8.14 -2.36
N ASP A 568 23.57 7.97 -1.09
CA ASP A 568 23.66 6.66 -0.43
C ASP A 568 22.60 5.71 -0.97
N SER A 569 22.95 4.44 -1.10
CA SER A 569 21.99 3.40 -1.47
C SER A 569 20.85 3.32 -0.45
N PRO A 570 19.63 2.91 -0.87
CA PRO A 570 18.51 2.74 0.03
C PRO A 570 18.87 1.94 1.28
N SER A 571 18.44 2.43 2.42
CA SER A 571 18.70 1.81 3.72
C SER A 571 17.67 2.28 4.75
N TYR A 572 17.75 1.74 5.96
CA TYR A 572 17.00 2.22 7.10
C TYR A 572 17.09 3.76 7.27
N VAL A 573 18.29 4.32 7.02
CA VAL A 573 18.52 5.77 7.16
C VAL A 573 17.64 6.58 6.21
N SER A 574 17.58 6.19 4.92
CA SER A 574 16.78 6.92 3.93
C SER A 574 15.28 6.85 4.24
N VAL A 575 14.79 5.70 4.74
CA VAL A 575 13.39 5.55 5.18
C VAL A 575 13.09 6.47 6.37
N MET A 576 13.96 6.46 7.38
CA MET A 576 13.78 7.30 8.57
C MET A 576 13.84 8.79 8.25
N MET A 577 14.69 9.20 7.31
CA MET A 577 14.75 10.59 6.87
C MET A 577 13.47 11.04 6.16
N ALA A 578 12.89 10.19 5.32
CA ALA A 578 11.60 10.46 4.71
C ALA A 578 10.46 10.53 5.75
N ILE A 579 10.51 9.68 6.79
CA ILE A 579 9.57 9.73 7.91
C ILE A 579 9.75 11.02 8.73
N ARG A 580 10.99 11.45 8.98
CA ARG A 580 11.27 12.73 9.66
C ARG A 580 10.69 13.90 8.86
N ASP A 581 10.90 13.94 7.54
CA ASP A 581 10.33 14.96 6.66
C ASP A 581 8.78 14.96 6.73
N MET A 582 8.15 13.79 6.70
CA MET A 582 6.69 13.68 6.82
C MET A 582 6.17 14.21 8.17
N VAL A 583 6.82 13.83 9.28
CA VAL A 583 6.40 14.29 10.62
C VAL A 583 6.70 15.77 10.81
N GLN A 584 7.80 16.28 10.26
CA GLN A 584 8.09 17.70 10.30
C GLN A 584 7.02 18.54 9.57
N ARG A 585 6.52 18.05 8.44
CA ARG A 585 5.52 18.76 7.63
C ARG A 585 4.11 18.62 8.17
N PHE A 586 3.72 17.42 8.60
CA PHE A 586 2.32 17.10 8.90
C PHE A 586 2.08 16.77 10.37
N HIS A 587 3.11 16.69 11.19
CA HIS A 587 3.03 16.28 12.60
C HIS A 587 2.23 14.98 12.79
N ARG A 588 2.36 14.04 11.84
CA ARG A 588 1.57 12.82 11.82
C ARG A 588 2.28 11.68 11.11
N LEU A 589 1.96 10.46 11.55
CA LEU A 589 2.27 9.21 10.87
C LEU A 589 0.99 8.56 10.34
N PRO A 590 1.07 7.75 9.27
CA PRO A 590 -0.08 7.02 8.75
C PRO A 590 -0.48 5.86 9.67
N GLU A 591 -1.64 5.26 9.40
CA GLU A 591 -2.04 4.03 10.08
C GLU A 591 -1.31 2.82 9.51
N PHE A 592 -1.21 2.76 8.20
CA PHE A 592 -0.54 1.68 7.48
C PHE A 592 0.55 2.23 6.58
N ILE A 593 1.73 1.63 6.67
CA ILE A 593 2.81 1.83 5.70
C ILE A 593 2.89 0.60 4.81
N VAL A 594 2.83 0.81 3.50
CA VAL A 594 2.92 -0.23 2.48
C VAL A 594 4.28 -0.13 1.79
N VAL A 595 5.06 -1.19 1.88
CA VAL A 595 6.43 -1.27 1.35
C VAL A 595 6.62 -2.52 0.50
N ASP A 596 7.71 -2.57 -0.24
CA ASP A 596 8.14 -3.80 -0.89
C ASP A 596 8.85 -4.74 0.11
N ASN A 597 9.28 -5.92 -0.39
CA ASN A 597 10.03 -6.88 0.42
C ASN A 597 11.55 -6.55 0.46
N GLY A 598 11.92 -5.27 0.32
CA GLY A 598 13.30 -4.81 0.43
C GLY A 598 13.90 -5.07 1.83
N ARG A 599 15.20 -5.35 1.88
CA ARG A 599 15.90 -5.60 3.16
C ARG A 599 15.82 -4.39 4.11
N ASP A 600 15.71 -3.20 3.57
CA ASP A 600 15.66 -1.94 4.30
C ASP A 600 14.39 -1.86 5.17
N PHE A 601 13.28 -2.35 4.64
CA PHE A 601 11.99 -2.39 5.31
C PHE A 601 11.82 -3.60 6.24
N MET A 602 12.62 -4.64 6.05
CA MET A 602 12.62 -5.82 6.92
C MET A 602 13.55 -5.65 8.14
N SER A 603 14.17 -4.48 8.33
CA SER A 603 15.04 -4.24 9.47
C SER A 603 14.24 -4.25 10.78
N ALA A 604 14.76 -4.97 11.79
CA ALA A 604 14.15 -5.01 13.12
C ALA A 604 14.02 -3.61 13.75
N ALA A 605 14.92 -2.68 13.39
CA ALA A 605 14.87 -1.31 13.85
C ALA A 605 13.66 -0.54 13.30
N PHE A 606 13.33 -0.75 12.02
CA PHE A 606 12.16 -0.14 11.40
C PHE A 606 10.86 -0.67 11.99
N GLN A 607 10.74 -1.97 12.11
CA GLN A 607 9.57 -2.62 12.70
C GLN A 607 9.37 -2.17 14.15
N SER A 608 10.43 -2.19 14.97
CA SER A 608 10.36 -1.72 16.36
C SER A 608 10.01 -0.22 16.48
N PHE A 609 10.42 0.61 15.52
CA PHE A 609 10.00 2.01 15.48
C PHE A 609 8.50 2.13 15.19
N LEU A 610 8.00 1.40 14.20
CA LEU A 610 6.58 1.44 13.84
C LEU A 610 5.69 0.91 14.96
N GLU A 611 6.12 -0.16 15.64
CA GLU A 611 5.44 -0.69 16.82
C GLU A 611 5.26 0.39 17.90
N VAL A 612 6.36 1.07 18.26
CA VAL A 612 6.32 2.16 19.25
C VAL A 612 5.39 3.29 18.83
N MET A 613 5.32 3.57 17.55
CA MET A 613 4.47 4.63 16.99
C MET A 613 3.03 4.18 16.70
N GLY A 614 2.69 2.91 16.89
CA GLY A 614 1.37 2.35 16.61
C GLY A 614 1.02 2.38 15.12
N VAL A 615 2.00 2.17 14.25
CA VAL A 615 1.85 2.15 12.78
C VAL A 615 1.92 0.71 12.29
N HIS A 616 0.95 0.30 11.50
CA HIS A 616 0.90 -1.04 10.92
C HIS A 616 1.74 -1.13 9.65
N LEU A 617 2.54 -2.19 9.53
CA LEU A 617 3.38 -2.42 8.35
C LEU A 617 2.74 -3.46 7.43
N ARG A 618 2.72 -3.18 6.12
CA ARG A 618 2.28 -4.10 5.07
C ARG A 618 3.35 -4.29 4.03
N PHE A 619 3.61 -5.56 3.70
CA PHE A 619 4.50 -5.91 2.61
C PHE A 619 3.71 -6.21 1.34
N ARG A 620 4.15 -5.63 0.22
CA ARG A 620 3.58 -5.94 -1.10
C ARG A 620 3.87 -7.39 -1.46
N PRO A 621 2.88 -8.13 -2.00
CA PRO A 621 3.12 -9.51 -2.42
C PRO A 621 4.14 -9.56 -3.55
N ALA A 622 5.11 -10.48 -3.44
CA ALA A 622 6.16 -10.66 -4.42
C ALA A 622 5.58 -11.06 -5.78
N GLY A 623 6.11 -10.47 -6.86
CA GLY A 623 5.68 -10.78 -8.22
C GLY A 623 4.37 -10.14 -8.68
N ARG A 624 3.75 -9.29 -7.87
CA ARG A 624 2.53 -8.55 -8.22
C ARG A 624 2.80 -7.04 -8.38
N PRO A 625 3.27 -6.58 -9.53
CA PRO A 625 3.70 -5.18 -9.74
C PRO A 625 2.57 -4.15 -9.55
N ARG A 626 1.31 -4.53 -9.74
CA ARG A 626 0.16 -3.62 -9.55
C ARG A 626 0.05 -3.05 -8.14
N HIS A 627 0.51 -3.78 -7.12
CA HIS A 627 0.54 -3.30 -5.74
C HIS A 627 1.52 -2.14 -5.51
N GLY A 628 2.47 -1.92 -6.42
CA GLY A 628 3.36 -0.76 -6.45
C GLY A 628 2.93 0.36 -7.41
N ALA A 629 1.82 0.18 -8.14
CA ALA A 629 1.44 1.04 -9.26
C ALA A 629 1.33 2.53 -8.89
N VAL A 630 0.94 2.87 -7.66
CA VAL A 630 0.84 4.25 -7.20
C VAL A 630 2.21 4.94 -7.28
N LEU A 631 3.24 4.34 -6.70
CA LEU A 631 4.59 4.91 -6.70
C LEU A 631 5.29 4.74 -8.06
N GLU A 632 5.12 3.60 -8.73
CA GLU A 632 5.69 3.40 -10.06
C GLU A 632 5.20 4.46 -11.06
N ARG A 633 3.91 4.79 -11.04
CA ARG A 633 3.34 5.88 -11.85
C ARG A 633 3.86 7.25 -11.42
N MET A 634 3.99 7.48 -10.11
CA MET A 634 4.52 8.72 -9.57
C MET A 634 5.96 8.96 -10.02
N PHE A 635 6.83 7.94 -9.88
CA PHE A 635 8.20 8.02 -10.37
C PHE A 635 8.26 8.21 -11.89
N GLY A 636 7.42 7.47 -12.63
CA GLY A 636 7.31 7.63 -14.09
C GLY A 636 6.94 9.06 -14.47
N ARG A 637 5.97 9.65 -13.77
CA ARG A 637 5.51 11.02 -13.98
C ARG A 637 6.61 12.03 -13.66
N LEU A 638 7.26 11.92 -12.50
CA LEU A 638 8.39 12.76 -12.14
C LEU A 638 9.52 12.71 -13.18
N HIS A 639 9.86 11.52 -13.66
CA HIS A 639 10.88 11.37 -14.69
C HIS A 639 10.48 12.03 -16.01
N THR A 640 9.26 11.82 -16.48
CA THR A 640 8.82 12.34 -17.78
C THR A 640 8.55 13.84 -17.77
N GLU A 641 7.98 14.36 -16.70
CA GLU A 641 7.60 15.78 -16.60
C GLU A 641 8.77 16.67 -16.17
N TYR A 642 9.69 16.14 -15.36
CA TYR A 642 10.76 16.97 -14.82
C TYR A 642 12.16 16.43 -15.14
N ILE A 643 12.56 15.26 -14.63
CA ILE A 643 13.94 14.78 -14.67
C ILE A 643 14.50 14.64 -16.10
N HIS A 644 13.70 14.09 -17.02
CA HIS A 644 14.13 13.86 -18.41
C HIS A 644 14.26 15.15 -19.23
N ASN A 645 13.81 16.28 -18.69
CA ASN A 645 13.90 17.59 -19.33
C ASN A 645 15.09 18.41 -18.79
N LEU A 646 15.89 17.84 -17.88
CA LEU A 646 17.07 18.50 -17.30
C LEU A 646 18.35 18.08 -18.02
N ALA A 647 19.33 18.97 -18.08
CA ALA A 647 20.68 18.65 -18.56
C ALA A 647 21.32 17.60 -17.63
N GLY A 648 22.08 16.67 -18.21
CA GLY A 648 22.67 15.56 -17.47
C GLY A 648 21.72 14.36 -17.24
N ASN A 649 20.51 14.38 -17.81
CA ASN A 649 19.62 13.21 -17.73
C ASN A 649 20.20 12.01 -18.46
N THR A 650 19.87 10.81 -17.97
CA THR A 650 20.41 9.55 -18.53
C THR A 650 19.41 8.84 -19.44
N LYS A 651 18.34 9.52 -19.90
CA LYS A 651 17.31 8.90 -20.78
C LYS A 651 17.93 8.34 -22.06
N ALA A 652 18.80 9.10 -22.71
CA ALA A 652 19.47 8.70 -23.95
C ALA A 652 20.38 7.47 -23.77
N THR A 653 20.94 7.26 -22.57
CA THR A 653 21.83 6.12 -22.30
C THR A 653 21.13 4.76 -22.27
N LYS A 654 19.78 4.75 -22.23
CA LYS A 654 18.99 3.50 -22.34
C LYS A 654 19.20 2.82 -23.69
N ASN A 655 19.51 3.60 -24.74
CA ASN A 655 19.88 3.11 -26.05
C ASN A 655 21.36 3.42 -26.31
N VAL A 656 22.24 2.46 -26.01
CA VAL A 656 23.71 2.61 -26.15
C VAL A 656 24.13 3.08 -27.57
N ARG A 657 23.33 2.81 -28.59
CA ARG A 657 23.60 3.20 -29.98
C ARG A 657 23.34 4.68 -30.28
N GLU A 658 22.60 5.36 -29.40
CA GLU A 658 22.24 6.77 -29.57
C GLU A 658 23.15 7.73 -28.80
N VAL A 659 24.09 7.19 -28.00
CA VAL A 659 24.99 7.97 -27.16
C VAL A 659 26.22 8.38 -27.94
N SER A 660 26.37 9.68 -28.22
CA SER A 660 27.60 10.25 -28.75
C SER A 660 28.49 10.78 -27.63
N GLY A 661 29.79 10.83 -27.87
CA GLY A 661 30.78 11.31 -26.90
C GLY A 661 30.58 12.75 -26.42
N SER A 662 29.90 13.59 -27.22
CA SER A 662 29.52 14.97 -26.89
C SER A 662 28.28 15.08 -26.00
N HIS A 663 27.39 14.05 -26.02
CA HIS A 663 26.14 14.01 -25.28
C HIS A 663 26.15 13.00 -24.14
N LEU A 664 27.32 12.79 -23.54
CA LEU A 664 27.43 11.96 -22.33
C LEU A 664 26.81 12.70 -21.14
N PRO A 665 25.83 12.11 -20.43
CA PRO A 665 25.17 12.73 -19.27
C PRO A 665 26.13 13.33 -18.25
N LYS A 666 27.23 12.62 -17.96
CA LYS A 666 28.27 13.11 -17.04
C LYS A 666 28.95 14.41 -17.47
N LYS A 667 29.02 14.69 -18.77
CA LYS A 667 29.61 15.94 -19.31
C LYS A 667 28.59 17.07 -19.32
N LEU A 668 27.29 16.74 -19.40
CA LEU A 668 26.18 17.68 -19.42
C LEU A 668 25.58 17.90 -18.02
N ALA A 669 26.13 17.26 -17.00
CA ALA A 669 25.67 17.41 -15.62
C ALA A 669 25.97 18.81 -15.09
N GLU A 670 24.96 19.51 -14.60
CA GLU A 670 25.05 20.87 -14.06
C GLU A 670 24.28 21.03 -12.73
N TRP A 671 23.52 20.04 -12.35
CA TRP A 671 22.68 20.07 -11.17
C TRP A 671 23.42 19.55 -9.95
N THR A 672 23.32 20.29 -8.82
CA THR A 672 23.76 19.83 -7.50
C THR A 672 22.62 19.13 -6.77
N LEU A 673 22.92 18.38 -5.72
CA LEU A 673 21.91 17.64 -4.95
C LEU A 673 20.84 18.57 -4.37
N GLU A 674 21.25 19.70 -3.77
CA GLU A 674 20.32 20.65 -3.16
C GLU A 674 19.43 21.36 -4.20
N ARG A 675 19.99 21.77 -5.34
CA ARG A 675 19.20 22.39 -6.41
C ARG A 675 18.19 21.42 -7.00
N LEU A 676 18.58 20.17 -7.22
CA LEU A 676 17.67 19.15 -7.69
C LEU A 676 16.58 18.87 -6.66
N TYR A 677 16.91 18.79 -5.37
CA TYR A 677 15.93 18.62 -4.30
C TYR A 677 14.88 19.74 -4.33
N ARG A 678 15.30 20.99 -4.38
CA ARG A 678 14.37 22.15 -4.45
C ARG A 678 13.46 22.08 -5.67
N GLY A 679 14.00 21.68 -6.82
CA GLY A 679 13.20 21.51 -8.04
C GLY A 679 12.17 20.38 -7.93
N ILE A 680 12.56 19.22 -7.38
CA ILE A 680 11.62 18.10 -7.12
C ILE A 680 10.57 18.53 -6.09
N GLN A 681 10.97 19.23 -5.04
CA GLN A 681 10.05 19.74 -4.03
C GLN A 681 9.02 20.68 -4.65
N TYR A 682 9.46 21.64 -5.46
CA TYR A 682 8.57 22.57 -6.15
C TYR A 682 7.60 21.81 -7.10
N TRP A 683 8.14 20.85 -7.87
CA TRP A 683 7.30 20.00 -8.72
C TRP A 683 6.26 19.25 -7.89
N ALA A 684 6.64 18.69 -6.74
CA ALA A 684 5.76 17.91 -5.89
C ALA A 684 4.66 18.73 -5.22
N THR A 685 4.97 19.97 -4.77
CA THR A 685 4.06 20.79 -3.95
C THR A 685 3.28 21.83 -4.73
N GLU A 686 3.87 22.40 -5.79
CA GLU A 686 3.25 23.51 -6.54
C GLU A 686 2.72 23.07 -7.90
N TYR A 687 3.34 22.09 -8.53
CA TYR A 687 2.87 21.61 -9.83
C TYR A 687 1.95 20.39 -9.67
N TYR A 688 2.50 19.26 -9.24
CA TYR A 688 1.77 17.99 -9.14
C TYR A 688 0.59 18.06 -8.14
N ASP A 689 0.81 18.66 -6.97
CA ASP A 689 -0.19 18.71 -5.87
C ASP A 689 -1.44 19.53 -6.22
N GLN A 690 -1.33 20.44 -7.18
CA GLN A 690 -2.42 21.32 -7.61
C GLN A 690 -3.06 20.92 -8.95
N GLU A 691 -2.41 20.04 -9.71
CA GLU A 691 -2.95 19.60 -10.98
C GLU A 691 -4.03 18.53 -10.80
N ARG A 692 -5.10 18.60 -11.62
CA ARG A 692 -6.16 17.60 -11.59
C ARG A 692 -5.62 16.21 -11.88
N HIS A 693 -5.78 15.29 -10.94
CA HIS A 693 -5.32 13.92 -11.07
C HIS A 693 -6.39 13.05 -11.74
N PRO A 694 -6.07 12.32 -12.84
CA PRO A 694 -7.06 11.58 -13.62
C PRO A 694 -7.88 10.54 -12.85
N ALA A 695 -7.31 9.97 -11.75
CA ALA A 695 -8.01 8.98 -10.94
C ALA A 695 -8.84 9.58 -9.79
N LEU A 696 -8.73 10.87 -9.54
CA LEU A 696 -9.43 11.55 -8.43
C LEU A 696 -10.48 12.54 -8.94
N ASP A 697 -10.35 12.97 -10.17
CA ASP A 697 -11.13 14.04 -10.80
C ASP A 697 -10.96 15.42 -10.14
N GLU A 698 -10.04 15.52 -9.21
CA GLU A 698 -9.66 16.74 -8.47
C GLU A 698 -8.14 16.75 -8.23
N SER A 699 -7.59 17.82 -7.66
CA SER A 699 -6.16 17.86 -7.33
C SER A 699 -5.85 16.98 -6.10
N PRO A 700 -4.62 16.44 -5.98
CA PRO A 700 -4.19 15.71 -4.78
C PRO A 700 -4.36 16.54 -3.50
N ARG A 701 -4.12 17.85 -3.57
CA ARG A 701 -4.29 18.80 -2.45
C ARG A 701 -5.75 18.90 -2.04
N ASP A 702 -6.66 19.08 -2.99
CA ASP A 702 -8.09 19.24 -2.70
C ASP A 702 -8.69 17.94 -2.17
N ALA A 703 -8.34 16.81 -2.79
CA ALA A 703 -8.71 15.48 -2.29
C ALA A 703 -8.27 15.30 -0.84
N PHE A 704 -7.00 15.60 -0.55
CA PHE A 704 -6.45 15.46 0.79
C PHE A 704 -7.19 16.34 1.81
N GLN A 705 -7.44 17.59 1.48
CA GLN A 705 -8.17 18.51 2.37
C GLN A 705 -9.62 18.10 2.57
N ARG A 706 -10.29 17.71 1.49
CA ARG A 706 -11.68 17.20 1.54
C ARG A 706 -11.73 15.95 2.43
N GLY A 707 -10.82 15.02 2.21
CA GLY A 707 -10.77 13.80 3.00
C GLY A 707 -10.55 14.03 4.49
N LEU A 708 -9.71 15.00 4.88
CA LEU A 708 -9.53 15.37 6.29
C LEU A 708 -10.79 15.98 6.89
N ARG A 709 -11.53 16.81 6.14
CA ARG A 709 -12.80 17.39 6.62
C ARG A 709 -13.87 16.33 6.83
N GLU A 710 -13.99 15.40 5.88
CA GLU A 710 -15.04 14.38 5.91
C GLU A 710 -14.73 13.24 6.89
N SER A 711 -13.47 12.86 7.07
CA SER A 711 -13.06 11.70 7.88
C SER A 711 -12.55 12.06 9.28
N GLY A 712 -12.29 13.34 9.54
CA GLY A 712 -11.69 13.86 10.76
C GLY A 712 -10.19 14.04 10.67
N VAL A 713 -9.71 15.08 11.33
CA VAL A 713 -8.27 15.44 11.40
C VAL A 713 -7.51 14.54 12.36
N ARG A 714 -8.18 13.92 13.33
CA ARG A 714 -7.62 12.98 14.32
C ARG A 714 -6.50 13.61 15.14
N PRO A 715 -6.75 14.64 15.93
CA PRO A 715 -5.73 15.39 16.67
C PRO A 715 -4.94 14.50 17.65
N GLN A 716 -5.53 13.43 18.14
CA GLN A 716 -4.89 12.44 19.02
C GLN A 716 -3.74 11.67 18.35
N ARG A 717 -3.66 11.69 17.03
CA ARG A 717 -2.56 11.10 16.25
C ARG A 717 -1.42 12.07 16.00
N GLN A 718 -1.48 13.26 16.55
CA GLN A 718 -0.43 14.26 16.38
C GLN A 718 0.87 13.81 17.04
N ILE A 719 1.96 13.91 16.29
CA ILE A 719 3.31 13.57 16.76
C ILE A 719 4.14 14.85 16.74
N LEU A 720 4.67 15.20 17.89
CA LEU A 720 5.56 16.35 17.98
C LEU A 720 6.93 16.01 17.36
N PHE A 721 7.40 16.86 16.46
CA PHE A 721 8.76 16.80 15.95
C PHE A 721 9.71 17.34 17.03
N ASN A 722 10.09 16.48 17.97
CA ASN A 722 10.91 16.81 19.13
C ASN A 722 12.07 15.83 19.30
N GLN A 723 12.92 16.09 20.31
CA GLN A 723 14.08 15.24 20.59
C GLN A 723 13.70 13.78 20.85
N ALA A 724 12.57 13.51 21.49
CA ALA A 724 12.12 12.15 21.74
C ALA A 724 11.77 11.42 20.44
N PHE A 725 11.11 12.09 19.51
CA PHE A 725 10.82 11.56 18.17
C PHE A 725 12.13 11.32 17.38
N LEU A 726 13.06 12.27 17.38
CA LEU A 726 14.36 12.10 16.71
C LEU A 726 15.11 10.89 17.27
N ILE A 727 15.15 10.71 18.59
CA ILE A 727 15.79 9.55 19.24
C ILE A 727 15.05 8.25 18.85
N ALA A 728 13.71 8.29 18.76
CA ALA A 728 12.93 7.13 18.34
C ALA A 728 13.26 6.67 16.90
N THR A 729 13.64 7.59 16.01
CA THR A 729 14.09 7.26 14.65
C THR A 729 15.53 6.77 14.58
N CYS A 730 16.32 6.90 15.65
CA CYS A 730 17.68 6.39 15.69
C CYS A 730 17.68 4.86 15.91
N PRO A 731 18.49 4.08 15.16
CA PRO A 731 18.54 2.64 15.33
C PRO A 731 19.16 2.22 16.66
N PRO A 732 18.79 1.05 17.20
CA PRO A 732 19.50 0.45 18.33
C PRO A 732 20.89 -0.03 17.90
N VAL A 733 21.82 -0.09 18.83
CA VAL A 733 23.23 -0.41 18.55
C VAL A 733 23.49 -1.85 18.06
N ASP A 734 22.55 -2.75 18.21
CA ASP A 734 22.53 -4.09 17.63
C ASP A 734 21.20 -4.80 17.99
N ARG A 735 21.09 -6.10 17.69
CA ARG A 735 19.87 -6.89 17.92
C ARG A 735 19.40 -6.87 19.39
N GLY A 736 20.32 -6.69 20.36
CA GLY A 736 19.99 -6.58 21.78
C GLY A 736 19.69 -5.17 22.26
N GLY A 737 20.10 -4.15 21.50
CA GLY A 737 19.88 -2.72 21.80
C GLY A 737 20.44 -2.24 23.14
N ALA A 738 21.19 -3.06 23.88
CA ALA A 738 21.69 -2.74 25.21
C ALA A 738 23.21 -2.87 25.31
N ARG A 739 23.83 -1.97 26.09
CA ARG A 739 25.27 -1.97 26.35
C ARG A 739 25.52 -1.83 27.85
N LYS A 740 26.60 -2.46 28.29
CA LYS A 740 27.07 -2.32 29.69
C LYS A 740 27.66 -0.94 29.87
N VAL A 741 27.25 -0.23 30.89
CA VAL A 741 27.78 1.08 31.29
C VAL A 741 28.97 0.94 32.22
N HIS A 742 30.11 1.47 31.85
CA HIS A 742 31.30 1.55 32.67
C HIS A 742 31.35 2.90 33.37
N ARG A 743 31.55 2.90 34.68
CA ARG A 743 31.58 4.12 35.51
C ARG A 743 32.60 5.18 35.03
N GLN A 744 33.76 4.72 34.56
CA GLN A 744 34.84 5.61 34.11
C GLN A 744 34.94 5.75 32.58
N ARG A 745 34.53 4.69 31.84
CA ARG A 745 34.70 4.64 30.37
C ARG A 745 33.42 4.90 29.62
N GLY A 746 32.26 4.93 30.30
CA GLY A 746 30.98 5.10 29.65
C GLY A 746 30.51 3.87 28.91
N VAL A 747 29.87 4.06 27.76
CA VAL A 747 29.30 3.02 26.90
C VAL A 747 30.19 2.83 25.68
N LYS A 748 30.47 1.58 25.31
CA LYS A 748 31.22 1.24 24.09
C LYS A 748 30.25 0.91 22.95
N VAL A 749 30.36 1.66 21.84
CA VAL A 749 29.64 1.42 20.59
C VAL A 749 30.63 1.52 19.42
N ASP A 750 30.68 0.53 18.54
CA ASP A 750 31.58 0.46 17.39
C ASP A 750 33.03 0.83 17.71
N ASP A 751 33.56 0.20 18.76
CA ASP A 751 34.91 0.41 19.31
C ASP A 751 35.20 1.80 19.88
N ARG A 752 34.17 2.63 20.09
CA ARG A 752 34.27 3.97 20.67
C ARG A 752 33.63 4.04 22.03
N LEU A 753 34.13 4.97 22.83
CA LEU A 753 33.64 5.22 24.17
C LEU A 753 32.86 6.54 24.18
N TYR A 754 31.62 6.43 24.64
CA TYR A 754 30.71 7.57 24.79
C TYR A 754 30.45 7.81 26.26
N TRP A 755 30.52 9.04 26.70
CA TRP A 755 30.45 9.44 28.09
C TRP A 755 29.31 10.45 28.33
N ASN A 756 28.68 10.27 29.52
CA ASN A 756 27.76 11.23 30.12
C ASN A 756 27.91 11.19 31.64
N ASP A 757 27.73 12.34 32.33
CA ASP A 757 27.92 12.45 33.78
C ASP A 757 26.99 11.55 34.59
N VAL A 758 25.80 11.22 34.06
CA VAL A 758 24.85 10.29 34.70
C VAL A 758 25.45 8.90 34.94
N PHE A 759 26.48 8.49 34.19
CA PHE A 759 27.18 7.21 34.34
C PHE A 759 28.00 7.07 35.62
N ARG A 760 28.26 8.19 36.30
CA ARG A 760 28.96 8.16 37.63
C ARG A 760 28.08 7.57 38.71
N SER A 761 26.76 7.58 38.56
CA SER A 761 25.82 7.06 39.55
C SER A 761 25.98 5.57 39.74
N SER A 762 26.04 5.12 41.00
CA SER A 762 26.09 3.69 41.36
C SER A 762 24.86 2.91 40.86
N ASN A 763 23.72 3.60 40.67
CA ASN A 763 22.51 3.01 40.15
C ASN A 763 22.54 2.76 38.64
N VAL A 764 23.51 3.29 37.92
CA VAL A 764 23.66 3.21 36.45
C VAL A 764 24.90 2.38 36.08
N ALA A 765 26.01 2.59 36.80
CA ALA A 765 27.25 1.89 36.54
C ALA A 765 27.11 0.36 36.66
N GLY A 766 27.65 -0.36 35.69
CA GLY A 766 27.61 -1.83 35.66
C GLY A 766 26.34 -2.43 35.05
N LYS A 767 25.27 -1.67 34.88
CA LYS A 767 24.01 -2.12 34.29
C LYS A 767 24.08 -2.15 32.77
N HIS A 768 23.27 -3.03 32.14
CA HIS A 768 23.01 -3.03 30.72
C HIS A 768 21.85 -2.09 30.46
N LEU A 769 22.10 -1.04 29.68
CA LEU A 769 21.10 -0.03 29.31
C LEU A 769 20.88 0.00 27.81
N SER A 770 19.66 0.35 27.42
CA SER A 770 19.32 0.53 26.01
C SER A 770 20.08 1.70 25.43
N VAL A 771 20.68 1.49 24.26
CA VAL A 771 21.48 2.47 23.54
C VAL A 771 21.02 2.59 22.11
N ARG A 772 20.84 3.82 21.63
CA ARG A 772 20.58 4.15 20.24
C ARG A 772 21.71 5.02 19.72
N TYR A 773 22.14 4.80 18.49
CA TYR A 773 23.14 5.65 17.85
C TYR A 773 22.48 6.54 16.80
N ASP A 774 23.06 7.71 16.58
CA ASP A 774 22.58 8.63 15.55
C ASP A 774 23.41 8.45 14.28
N PRO A 775 22.84 7.92 13.18
CA PRO A 775 23.57 7.76 11.92
C PRO A 775 24.05 9.09 11.32
N TRP A 776 23.41 10.18 11.70
CA TRP A 776 23.74 11.53 11.19
C TRP A 776 24.73 12.28 12.08
N ASP A 777 24.93 11.81 13.31
CA ASP A 777 25.93 12.34 14.23
C ASP A 777 26.65 11.22 14.99
N ALA A 778 27.71 10.69 14.40
CA ALA A 778 28.53 9.66 15.01
C ALA A 778 29.29 10.11 16.28
N SER A 779 29.25 11.42 16.60
CA SER A 779 29.85 11.92 17.83
C SER A 779 29.03 11.65 19.08
N SER A 780 27.77 11.27 18.93
CA SER A 780 26.86 11.07 20.06
C SER A 780 26.04 9.78 19.94
N VAL A 781 25.64 9.25 21.09
CA VAL A 781 24.69 8.15 21.25
C VAL A 781 23.70 8.50 22.34
N TYR A 782 22.53 7.90 22.29
CA TYR A 782 21.50 8.08 23.31
C TYR A 782 21.39 6.84 24.19
N VAL A 783 21.50 7.05 25.50
CA VAL A 783 21.43 5.96 26.51
C VAL A 783 20.23 6.19 27.39
N ARG A 784 19.38 5.16 27.55
CA ARG A 784 18.19 5.22 28.39
C ARG A 784 18.53 4.91 29.83
N VAL A 785 18.40 5.90 30.70
CA VAL A 785 18.56 5.75 32.15
C VAL A 785 17.21 5.94 32.82
N LYS A 786 16.68 4.90 33.44
CA LYS A 786 15.27 4.83 33.84
C LYS A 786 14.37 5.09 32.62
N ASP A 787 13.59 6.13 32.64
CA ASP A 787 12.65 6.46 31.54
C ASP A 787 13.09 7.67 30.70
N GLN A 788 14.31 8.17 30.89
CA GLN A 788 14.86 9.31 30.18
C GLN A 788 16.04 8.93 29.29
N TRP A 789 16.06 9.51 28.11
CA TRP A 789 17.19 9.40 27.18
C TRP A 789 18.23 10.46 27.49
N HIS A 790 19.47 10.04 27.68
CA HIS A 790 20.62 10.92 27.89
C HIS A 790 21.57 10.81 26.71
N GLN A 791 21.97 11.96 26.16
CA GLN A 791 22.97 12.00 25.12
C GLN A 791 24.36 11.77 25.74
N ALA A 792 25.07 10.77 25.26
CA ALA A 792 26.46 10.51 25.63
C ALA A 792 27.34 10.83 24.42
N VAL A 793 28.46 11.52 24.68
CA VAL A 793 29.31 12.10 23.63
C VAL A 793 30.66 11.38 23.59
N CYS A 794 31.14 11.14 22.36
CA CYS A 794 32.48 10.62 22.14
C CYS A 794 33.49 11.79 22.09
N ARG A 795 34.37 11.86 23.09
CA ARG A 795 35.38 12.94 23.21
C ARG A 795 36.21 13.10 21.94
N ASN A 796 36.60 11.98 21.34
CA ASN A 796 37.51 11.98 20.19
C ASN A 796 36.86 12.51 18.90
N LEU A 797 35.55 12.33 18.76
CA LEU A 797 34.78 12.76 17.59
C LEU A 797 34.15 14.14 17.79
N HIS A 798 33.84 14.52 19.03
CA HIS A 798 33.19 15.80 19.34
C HIS A 798 34.03 17.02 18.86
N GLY A 799 35.36 16.92 18.93
CA GLY A 799 36.28 17.96 18.42
C GLY A 799 36.41 18.02 16.88
N LEU A 800 35.88 17.05 16.15
CA LEU A 800 35.97 16.99 14.67
C LEU A 800 34.72 17.57 13.97
N GLY A 801 33.76 18.06 14.74
CA GLY A 801 32.45 18.48 14.21
C GLY A 801 31.52 17.33 13.98
N GLN A 802 30.33 17.63 13.47
CA GLN A 802 29.35 16.59 13.13
C GLN A 802 29.83 15.74 11.96
N LEU A 803 30.11 14.47 12.19
CA LEU A 803 30.45 13.47 11.19
C LEU A 803 29.33 12.45 11.10
N THR A 804 28.83 12.19 9.91
CA THR A 804 27.87 11.11 9.70
C THR A 804 28.57 9.74 9.80
N GLU A 805 27.81 8.70 10.07
CA GLU A 805 28.34 7.33 10.09
C GLU A 805 28.97 6.96 8.74
N ALA A 806 28.36 7.39 7.63
CA ALA A 806 28.86 7.15 6.28
C ALA A 806 30.22 7.88 6.03
N GLU A 807 30.31 9.16 6.40
CA GLU A 807 31.58 9.92 6.33
C GLU A 807 32.67 9.22 7.12
N GLN A 808 32.33 8.74 8.28
CA GLN A 808 33.32 8.11 9.17
C GLN A 808 33.77 6.74 8.66
N LYS A 809 32.85 5.94 8.11
CA LYS A 809 33.22 4.66 7.47
C LYS A 809 34.17 4.89 6.30
N ALA A 810 33.86 5.86 5.44
CA ALA A 810 34.71 6.25 4.31
C ALA A 810 36.12 6.70 4.78
N LEU A 811 36.20 7.55 5.82
CA LEU A 811 37.44 7.98 6.42
C LEU A 811 38.26 6.82 7.02
N SER A 812 37.60 5.91 7.73
CA SER A 812 38.22 4.75 8.34
C SER A 812 38.75 3.75 7.31
N GLU A 813 38.04 3.57 6.23
CA GLU A 813 38.44 2.71 5.09
C GLU A 813 39.65 3.30 4.38
N GLU A 814 39.69 4.60 4.11
CA GLU A 814 40.80 5.23 3.47
C GLU A 814 42.04 5.21 4.36
N PHE A 815 41.88 5.44 5.66
CA PHE A 815 42.98 5.34 6.61
C PHE A 815 43.56 3.92 6.69
N ARG A 816 42.71 2.90 6.75
CA ARG A 816 43.13 1.50 6.72
C ARG A 816 43.84 1.12 5.42
N ARG A 817 43.35 1.59 4.29
CA ARG A 817 43.93 1.35 2.97
C ARG A 817 45.35 1.91 2.87
N ARG A 818 45.62 3.08 3.45
CA ARG A 818 46.92 3.75 3.36
C ARG A 818 47.92 3.38 4.44
N THR A 819 47.45 3.02 5.63
CA THR A 819 48.36 2.81 6.81
C THR A 819 48.38 1.37 7.28
N HIS A 820 47.55 0.49 6.77
CA HIS A 820 47.31 -0.89 7.28
C HIS A 820 46.99 -0.95 8.78
N ALA A 821 46.63 0.18 9.41
CA ALA A 821 46.36 0.30 10.83
C ALA A 821 44.88 0.60 11.09
N SER A 822 44.38 0.14 12.23
CA SER A 822 43.01 0.42 12.66
C SER A 822 42.92 1.83 13.27
N ALA A 823 41.89 2.58 12.89
CA ALA A 823 41.68 3.99 13.30
C ALA A 823 41.05 4.14 14.70
N THR A 824 41.29 3.22 15.62
CA THR A 824 40.66 3.16 16.95
C THR A 824 41.32 3.99 18.03
N ASP A 825 42.50 4.55 17.78
CA ASP A 825 43.27 5.33 18.76
C ASP A 825 43.01 6.85 18.63
N GLU A 826 42.97 7.55 19.73
CA GLU A 826 42.81 9.03 19.83
C GLU A 826 43.79 9.78 18.94
N ARG A 827 45.01 9.27 18.88
CA ARG A 827 46.06 9.81 17.98
C ARG A 827 45.77 9.57 16.50
N ALA A 828 45.04 8.51 16.19
CA ALA A 828 44.61 8.18 14.84
C ALA A 828 43.54 9.15 14.34
N ALA A 829 42.58 9.56 15.18
CA ALA A 829 41.59 10.57 14.83
C ALA A 829 42.23 11.95 14.55
N GLN A 830 43.20 12.32 15.33
CA GLN A 830 43.95 13.59 15.13
C GLN A 830 44.84 13.55 13.87
N ARG A 831 45.55 12.45 13.64
CA ARG A 831 46.32 12.20 12.42
C ARG A 831 45.41 12.13 11.18
N LEU A 832 44.22 11.56 11.31
CA LEU A 832 43.22 11.51 10.24
C LEU A 832 42.78 12.92 9.87
N ARG A 833 42.59 13.81 10.85
CA ARG A 833 42.26 15.22 10.60
C ARG A 833 43.39 15.96 9.92
N GLU A 834 44.65 15.83 10.40
CA GLU A 834 45.84 16.38 9.79
C GLU A 834 46.05 15.84 8.38
N PHE A 835 45.80 14.53 8.19
CA PHE A 835 45.84 13.87 6.89
C PHE A 835 44.78 14.43 5.91
N MET A 836 43.55 14.67 6.34
CA MET A 836 42.50 15.29 5.54
C MET A 836 42.81 16.74 5.15
N GLN A 837 43.57 17.46 5.97
CA GLN A 837 44.01 18.84 5.66
C GLN A 837 45.19 18.87 4.68
N ILE A 838 46.06 17.87 4.70
CA ILE A 838 47.29 17.84 3.92
C ILE A 838 47.12 17.07 2.59
N PHE A 839 46.29 16.03 2.57
CA PHE A 839 46.15 15.17 1.41
C PHE A 839 44.74 15.24 0.84
N THR A 840 44.60 15.80 -0.34
CA THR A 840 43.36 15.75 -1.10
C THR A 840 43.10 14.30 -1.55
N PRO A 841 41.99 13.71 -1.22
CA PRO A 841 41.65 12.37 -1.69
C PRO A 841 41.63 12.32 -3.23
N GLU A 842 42.24 11.30 -3.83
CA GLU A 842 42.26 11.12 -5.27
C GLU A 842 41.27 10.05 -5.73
N GLY A 843 40.80 10.18 -6.97
CA GLY A 843 39.97 9.18 -7.63
C GLY A 843 38.57 8.98 -7.01
N ALA A 844 38.14 7.71 -6.85
CA ALA A 844 36.80 7.36 -6.38
C ALA A 844 36.50 7.85 -4.96
N MET A 845 37.52 7.95 -4.10
CA MET A 845 37.34 8.43 -2.72
C MET A 845 37.04 9.93 -2.67
N ALA A 846 37.64 10.74 -3.56
CA ALA A 846 37.29 12.15 -3.65
C ALA A 846 35.80 12.33 -4.02
N VAL A 847 35.32 11.52 -4.93
CA VAL A 847 33.90 11.52 -5.30
C VAL A 847 33.01 11.12 -4.13
N GLU A 848 33.40 10.11 -3.34
CA GLU A 848 32.64 9.69 -2.18
C GLU A 848 32.60 10.77 -1.08
N PHE A 849 33.72 11.43 -0.81
CA PHE A 849 33.70 12.54 0.14
C PHE A 849 32.84 13.71 -0.33
N ASP A 850 32.88 14.03 -1.62
CA ASP A 850 32.03 15.07 -2.18
C ASP A 850 30.53 14.65 -2.07
N ARG A 851 30.19 13.39 -2.32
CA ARG A 851 28.81 12.87 -2.12
C ARG A 851 28.35 13.03 -0.68
N GLN A 852 29.19 12.62 0.28
CA GLN A 852 28.83 12.74 1.69
C GLN A 852 28.70 14.20 2.13
N ALA A 853 29.51 15.08 1.56
CA ALA A 853 29.41 16.51 1.80
C ALA A 853 28.09 17.10 1.25
N GLU A 854 27.66 16.68 0.07
CA GLU A 854 26.38 17.09 -0.51
C GLU A 854 25.20 16.55 0.31
N ASN A 855 25.23 15.28 0.69
CA ASN A 855 24.21 14.67 1.56
C ASN A 855 24.09 15.46 2.88
N LYS A 856 25.21 15.80 3.49
CA LYS A 856 25.25 16.57 4.73
C LYS A 856 24.74 18.00 4.55
N SER A 857 25.10 18.65 3.45
CA SER A 857 24.59 19.98 3.12
C SER A 857 23.08 19.97 2.99
N LEU A 858 22.53 19.01 2.24
CA LEU A 858 21.10 18.85 2.10
C LEU A 858 20.43 18.52 3.44
N TYR A 859 21.01 17.63 4.23
CA TYR A 859 20.51 17.27 5.54
C TYR A 859 20.40 18.46 6.49
N ASN A 860 21.44 19.31 6.52
CA ASN A 860 21.43 20.52 7.32
C ASN A 860 20.40 21.54 6.82
N PHE A 861 20.27 21.66 5.49
CA PHE A 861 19.25 22.51 4.87
C PHE A 861 17.83 22.09 5.27
N LEU A 862 17.55 20.79 5.32
CA LEU A 862 16.25 20.26 5.69
C LEU A 862 15.93 20.38 7.18
N GLN A 863 16.90 20.72 8.03
CA GLN A 863 16.75 20.85 9.49
C GLN A 863 16.15 19.61 10.17
N LEU A 864 16.36 18.45 9.62
CA LEU A 864 15.82 17.18 10.13
C LEU A 864 16.61 16.61 11.32
N SER A 865 17.70 17.27 11.73
CA SER A 865 18.58 16.87 12.84
C SER A 865 18.38 17.67 14.12
N SER A 866 17.82 18.87 14.03
CA SER A 866 17.69 19.76 15.18
C SER A 866 16.23 20.15 15.39
N VAL A 867 15.82 20.11 16.65
CA VAL A 867 14.58 20.73 17.09
C VAL A 867 14.90 22.20 17.35
N THR A 868 14.56 23.07 16.43
CA THR A 868 14.42 24.47 16.79
C THR A 868 13.24 24.55 17.77
N PRO A 869 13.34 25.21 18.93
CA PRO A 869 12.19 25.45 19.75
C PRO A 869 11.26 26.42 19.02
N ALA A 870 10.50 25.86 18.07
CA ALA A 870 9.39 26.56 17.49
C ALA A 870 8.35 26.71 18.59
N THR A 871 7.99 27.92 18.90
CA THR A 871 6.74 28.23 19.56
C THR A 871 5.64 27.54 18.75
N LEU A 872 5.17 26.41 19.28
CA LEU A 872 4.04 25.69 18.69
C LEU A 872 2.90 26.68 18.53
N PRO A 873 2.35 26.89 17.32
CA PRO A 873 1.12 27.63 17.19
C PRO A 873 0.06 26.94 18.05
N HIS A 874 -0.66 27.68 18.85
CA HIS A 874 -1.59 27.21 19.87
C HIS A 874 -2.75 26.34 19.32
N ARG A 875 -2.92 26.24 18.01
CA ARG A 875 -3.81 25.30 17.31
C ARG A 875 -3.22 25.04 15.93
N PHE A 876 -2.61 23.91 15.74
CA PHE A 876 -2.16 23.48 14.43
C PHE A 876 -3.34 22.84 13.69
N SER A 877 -3.79 23.43 12.59
CA SER A 877 -4.78 22.83 11.70
C SER A 877 -4.06 22.09 10.59
N LEU A 878 -4.20 20.77 10.52
CA LEU A 878 -3.67 19.98 9.40
C LEU A 878 -4.23 20.43 8.04
N ILE A 879 -5.40 21.06 8.05
CA ILE A 879 -6.05 21.62 6.87
C ILE A 879 -5.31 22.89 6.40
N GLU A 880 -4.88 23.74 7.34
CA GLU A 880 -4.14 24.98 7.04
C GLU A 880 -2.65 24.73 6.82
N ALA A 881 -2.06 23.75 7.54
CA ALA A 881 -0.66 23.41 7.42
C ALA A 881 -0.27 22.83 6.06
N SER A 882 -1.21 22.29 5.32
CA SER A 882 -0.96 21.81 3.97
C SER A 882 -0.54 22.93 3.00
N SER A 883 -0.86 24.20 3.31
CA SER A 883 -0.47 25.35 2.50
C SER A 883 0.76 26.10 3.01
N SER A 884 1.13 25.96 4.29
CA SER A 884 2.16 26.78 4.92
C SER A 884 3.38 26.00 5.44
N ALA A 885 3.37 24.68 5.41
CA ALA A 885 4.43 23.83 5.96
C ALA A 885 5.69 23.74 5.07
N VAL A 886 5.78 24.48 4.01
CA VAL A 886 7.04 24.75 3.32
C VAL A 886 7.63 26.00 3.95
N GLY A 887 8.15 25.88 5.16
CA GLY A 887 9.00 26.90 5.77
C GLY A 887 10.38 26.98 5.11
N VAL A 888 10.41 27.03 3.81
CA VAL A 888 11.47 27.76 3.11
C VAL A 888 11.05 29.22 3.27
N PRO A 889 11.87 30.09 3.87
CA PRO A 889 11.62 31.51 3.71
C PRO A 889 11.48 31.71 2.20
N ALA A 890 10.31 32.19 1.78
CA ALA A 890 10.17 32.74 0.45
C ALA A 890 11.06 34.00 0.43
N GLU A 891 12.35 33.80 0.26
CA GLU A 891 13.10 34.86 -0.40
C GLU A 891 12.48 34.95 -1.78
N PRO A 892 11.84 36.08 -2.09
CA PRO A 892 11.36 36.27 -3.44
C PRO A 892 12.57 36.03 -4.32
N TRP A 893 12.40 35.23 -5.37
CA TRP A 893 13.35 35.14 -6.46
C TRP A 893 13.47 36.54 -7.01
N THR A 894 14.37 37.36 -6.41
CA THR A 894 14.89 38.52 -7.09
C THR A 894 15.69 37.94 -8.24
N THR A 895 15.05 37.89 -9.39
CA THR A 895 15.76 37.95 -10.66
C THR A 895 16.69 39.19 -10.58
N THR A 896 17.83 39.06 -9.97
CA THR A 896 18.96 39.91 -10.30
C THR A 896 19.37 39.44 -11.69
N ASN A 897 18.72 39.97 -12.68
CA ASN A 897 19.35 40.17 -13.95
C ASN A 897 20.62 40.94 -13.69
N PRO A 898 21.82 40.43 -13.95
CA PRO A 898 22.97 41.27 -14.16
C PRO A 898 22.74 41.89 -15.53
N SER A 899 22.10 43.04 -15.59
CA SER A 899 22.17 43.96 -16.71
C SER A 899 23.60 44.52 -16.74
N ALA A 900 24.47 43.76 -17.34
CA ALA A 900 25.67 44.36 -17.94
C ALA A 900 25.25 44.95 -19.26
N PRO A 901 25.60 46.22 -19.57
CA PRO A 901 25.26 46.82 -20.84
C PRO A 901 26.06 46.13 -21.95
N LEU A 902 25.36 45.48 -22.86
CA LEU A 902 25.90 45.07 -24.15
C LEU A 902 26.24 46.32 -24.93
N GLN A 903 27.52 46.55 -25.15
CA GLN A 903 28.04 47.49 -26.17
C GLN A 903 27.53 46.99 -27.52
N GLU A 904 26.90 47.91 -28.24
CA GLU A 904 26.56 47.77 -29.65
C GLU A 904 27.81 47.46 -30.45
N ALA A 905 27.89 46.32 -31.09
CA ALA A 905 28.80 46.03 -32.19
C ALA A 905 27.95 45.87 -33.46
N ALA A 906 28.34 46.68 -34.45
CA ALA A 906 27.63 46.95 -35.69
C ALA A 906 27.31 45.71 -36.53
N ALA A 907 26.22 45.86 -37.29
CA ALA A 907 25.68 45.01 -38.31
C ALA A 907 26.70 44.46 -39.31
N GLY A 908 26.72 43.17 -39.49
CA GLY A 908 27.23 42.47 -40.65
C GLY A 908 26.16 41.48 -41.10
N ASP A 909 25.51 41.83 -42.20
CA ASP A 909 24.57 41.06 -42.94
C ASP A 909 25.25 39.84 -43.59
N ASP A 910 24.91 38.62 -43.20
CA ASP A 910 25.11 37.40 -44.02
C ASP A 910 24.19 36.28 -43.52
N SER A 911 23.13 36.12 -44.24
CA SER A 911 22.20 34.99 -44.16
C SER A 911 22.75 33.82 -44.99
N PRO A 912 22.81 32.61 -44.54
CA PRO A 912 22.76 31.45 -45.39
C PRO A 912 21.37 30.85 -45.42
N GLU A 913 20.88 30.72 -46.66
CA GLU A 913 19.74 29.97 -47.08
C GLU A 913 19.82 28.50 -46.61
N PHE A 914 18.69 28.00 -46.09
CA PHE A 914 18.50 26.58 -45.88
C PHE A 914 17.87 25.98 -47.11
N GLU A 915 18.58 25.08 -47.79
CA GLU A 915 18.02 24.11 -48.73
C GLU A 915 17.54 22.84 -47.98
N ASP A 916 16.37 22.40 -48.38
CA ASP A 916 15.70 21.18 -47.96
C ASP A 916 16.52 19.91 -48.26
N PHE A 917 16.65 19.02 -47.26
CA PHE A 917 16.68 17.57 -47.46
C PHE A 917 16.12 16.82 -46.22
#